data_4c12d99a388fd4325f2cf81f32555bca
#
_entry.id   4c12d99a388fd4325f2cf81f32555bca
#
_cell.length_a   1.000
_cell.length_b   1.000
_cell.length_c   1.000
_cell.angle_alpha   90.00
_cell.angle_beta   90.00
_cell.angle_gamma   90.00
#
_symmetry.space_group_name_H-M   'P 1'
#
loop_
_entity.id
_entity.type
_entity.pdbx_description
1 polymer ?
#
loop_
_entity_poly.entity_id
_entity_poly.type
_entity_poly.pdbx_seq_one_letter_code
_entity_poly.pdbx_strand_id
1 'polypeptide(L)'
;MPHRSCRLTALITAFLLAGCASQPHAPQPQAPQHLPDGLRADVAVLETTDLHSNILSYDYYKQKADPTLGFEHTVTLIRKARGEFTNSLLFDAGDTIQGSVLADYQAQVQKIDCGQELAIYKVMDAIGYDGGTIGNHEFNYGLPFLSQVTSTPMNVDGVGAQRCAGPHYPLVLANVNSVRDGQPIFKPWTIIERKFAAFTPDGSQLSVPLKIAIIGFTPPPIMQWDKQNLEGKVTVTGVVEAAQKYMPEIEAQHPDLVIAILHGGMNTAPYTSDMENGGWYLAGVPGIDVLLLGHEHTDFPGPRFATMQDVDDQRGFVRGVPAVMGGFFGKDLGVIRLALVRQQNRWTIDKSKTFSQVWPICPPVMVGGKPTIAASNCVPADPQVQLVVGKVQQAAIDYVNTPIGQSTVRMSSYFADEGDMSALAPVNAAQIDYAQQELSSAHPELAKVPVVASAAAFRTGFGGPDDYTDVMPGPLTLRSAADLYFYPNTLTAVKIDGAGLKAWLEKSAERFNRIDPNVSGEQLLINEKYAGFNFDQIQGGVTYTIDVSKPAGQRIEKLSFRGKHITPSQTFVVVTNNYRASGGGHFPGLDGNNVVLAAPDGTREILARWLQAHPTLGTKDLPSASWHFARLKTRGTVVFTAASDKQTVAEADGLHNIRQLRDNGDGTAVYAIDLSH
;
A
#
# COMPACT_ATOMS: atom_id res chain seq x y z
N MET A 1 -69.47 42.52 31.83
CA MET A 1 -69.96 43.91 31.97
C MET A 1 -69.01 44.80 31.18
N PRO A 2 -69.56 45.82 30.63
CA PRO A 2 -69.35 46.12 29.20
C PRO A 2 -68.66 47.48 29.01
N HIS A 3 -68.50 47.83 27.73
CA HIS A 3 -68.47 49.16 27.11
C HIS A 3 -67.11 49.54 26.52
N ARG A 4 -66.98 50.22 25.41
CA ARG A 4 -67.89 50.76 24.38
C ARG A 4 -67.02 51.12 23.17
N SER A 5 -67.60 50.92 22.03
CA SER A 5 -67.21 51.41 20.73
C SER A 5 -66.89 52.92 20.69
N CYS A 6 -65.89 53.24 19.80
CA CYS A 6 -65.93 54.54 19.09
C CYS A 6 -65.43 54.33 17.65
N ARG A 7 -66.34 54.55 16.73
CA ARG A 7 -66.09 54.64 15.27
C ARG A 7 -65.52 56.03 14.94
N LEU A 8 -64.43 56.05 14.20
CA LEU A 8 -64.06 57.26 13.50
C LEU A 8 -63.84 56.96 12.01
N THR A 9 -64.70 57.48 11.21
CA THR A 9 -64.70 57.45 9.74
C THR A 9 -63.73 58.49 9.25
N ALA A 10 -62.69 58.11 8.47
CA ALA A 10 -61.82 58.99 7.74
C ALA A 10 -61.82 58.60 6.26
N LEU A 11 -62.35 59.46 5.45
CA LEU A 11 -62.22 59.43 4.00
C LEU A 11 -60.74 59.55 3.60
N ILE A 12 -60.24 58.63 2.79
CA ILE A 12 -58.97 58.76 2.13
C ILE A 12 -59.20 58.69 0.63
N THR A 13 -58.89 59.83 -0.04
CA THR A 13 -58.91 60.11 -1.47
C THR A 13 -57.85 59.25 -2.17
N ALA A 14 -58.25 58.42 -3.15
CA ALA A 14 -57.34 57.60 -3.95
C ALA A 14 -56.58 58.46 -4.97
N PHE A 15 -55.24 58.48 -4.80
CA PHE A 15 -54.34 58.91 -5.92
C PHE A 15 -53.84 57.62 -6.58
N LEU A 16 -54.22 57.45 -7.88
CA LEU A 16 -53.67 56.45 -8.77
C LEU A 16 -52.30 56.93 -9.24
N LEU A 17 -51.23 56.37 -8.67
CA LEU A 17 -49.86 56.41 -9.26
C LEU A 17 -49.64 55.13 -10.01
N ALA A 18 -49.64 55.18 -11.32
CA ALA A 18 -49.21 54.13 -12.20
C ALA A 18 -47.67 53.94 -12.06
N GLY A 19 -47.24 53.04 -11.19
CA GLY A 19 -45.85 52.61 -11.11
C GLY A 19 -45.60 51.45 -12.09
N CYS A 20 -44.81 51.72 -13.14
CA CYS A 20 -44.28 50.66 -13.98
C CYS A 20 -43.40 49.73 -13.10
N ALA A 21 -43.93 48.59 -12.65
CA ALA A 21 -43.12 47.50 -12.05
C ALA A 21 -42.33 46.85 -13.19
N SER A 22 -41.03 47.18 -13.28
CA SER A 22 -40.09 46.39 -14.05
C SER A 22 -39.96 45.02 -13.40
N GLN A 23 -40.50 44.00 -14.03
CA GLN A 23 -40.26 42.59 -13.63
C GLN A 23 -38.75 42.32 -13.70
N PRO A 24 -38.15 41.64 -12.70
CA PRO A 24 -36.78 41.16 -12.83
C PRO A 24 -36.76 40.20 -13.99
N HIS A 25 -36.02 40.52 -15.03
CA HIS A 25 -35.70 39.57 -16.09
C HIS A 25 -34.98 38.36 -15.42
N ALA A 26 -35.60 37.20 -15.52
CA ALA A 26 -34.87 35.95 -15.28
C ALA A 26 -33.65 35.96 -16.23
N PRO A 27 -32.47 35.56 -15.72
CA PRO A 27 -31.31 35.51 -16.60
C PRO A 27 -31.62 34.52 -17.73
N GLN A 28 -31.65 35.04 -18.96
CA GLN A 28 -31.76 34.18 -20.14
C GLN A 28 -30.58 33.23 -20.13
N PRO A 29 -30.79 31.94 -20.45
CA PRO A 29 -29.68 31.00 -20.65
C PRO A 29 -28.74 31.63 -21.68
N GLN A 30 -27.53 31.97 -21.29
CA GLN A 30 -26.50 32.38 -22.22
C GLN A 30 -26.33 31.28 -23.24
N ALA A 31 -26.47 31.57 -24.52
CA ALA A 31 -26.15 30.65 -25.59
C ALA A 31 -24.73 30.12 -25.36
N PRO A 32 -24.47 28.83 -25.59
CA PRO A 32 -23.15 28.26 -25.37
C PRO A 32 -22.11 29.11 -26.06
N GLN A 33 -21.21 29.73 -25.29
CA GLN A 33 -20.14 30.55 -25.86
C GLN A 33 -19.32 29.65 -26.77
N HIS A 34 -19.30 29.94 -28.04
CA HIS A 34 -18.48 29.19 -29.00
C HIS A 34 -17.01 29.55 -28.72
N LEU A 35 -16.31 28.67 -27.98
CA LEU A 35 -14.89 28.86 -27.69
C LEU A 35 -14.09 28.79 -28.99
N PRO A 36 -13.17 29.73 -29.25
CA PRO A 36 -12.38 29.76 -30.49
C PRO A 36 -11.39 28.60 -30.53
N ASP A 37 -11.05 28.15 -31.73
CA ASP A 37 -9.92 27.25 -31.95
C ASP A 37 -8.59 27.97 -31.70
N GLY A 38 -7.54 27.22 -31.37
CA GLY A 38 -6.22 27.76 -31.04
C GLY A 38 -6.04 28.15 -29.57
N LEU A 39 -7.10 28.04 -28.73
CA LEU A 39 -6.95 28.19 -27.29
C LEU A 39 -5.94 27.16 -26.75
N ARG A 40 -5.13 27.60 -25.80
CA ARG A 40 -4.14 26.75 -25.08
C ARG A 40 -4.40 26.83 -23.58
N ALA A 41 -4.29 25.68 -22.92
CA ALA A 41 -4.31 25.59 -21.46
C ALA A 41 -3.24 24.62 -20.98
N ASP A 42 -2.38 25.08 -20.08
CA ASP A 42 -1.46 24.20 -19.36
C ASP A 42 -2.17 23.76 -18.07
N VAL A 43 -2.24 22.45 -17.83
CA VAL A 43 -2.88 21.85 -16.66
C VAL A 43 -1.89 20.90 -15.99
N ALA A 44 -1.63 21.11 -14.70
CA ALA A 44 -0.93 20.11 -13.90
C ALA A 44 -1.93 19.07 -13.38
N VAL A 45 -1.78 17.81 -13.78
CA VAL A 45 -2.45 16.70 -13.11
C VAL A 45 -1.51 16.17 -12.05
N LEU A 46 -1.89 16.35 -10.79
CA LEU A 46 -1.13 15.94 -9.61
C LEU A 46 -1.68 14.62 -9.10
N GLU A 47 -0.80 13.77 -8.61
CA GLU A 47 -1.17 12.45 -8.13
C GLU A 47 -0.43 12.08 -6.85
N THR A 48 -1.20 11.53 -5.90
CA THR A 48 -0.69 10.72 -4.79
C THR A 48 -1.18 9.30 -4.94
N THR A 49 -0.41 8.37 -4.43
CA THR A 49 -0.74 6.94 -4.38
C THR A 49 -0.10 6.30 -3.16
N ASP A 50 -0.64 5.17 -2.72
CA ASP A 50 -0.03 4.33 -1.67
C ASP A 50 0.37 5.13 -0.41
N LEU A 51 -0.48 6.07 0.01
CA LEU A 51 -0.24 6.88 1.21
C LEU A 51 -0.25 6.05 2.49
N HIS A 52 -1.04 4.95 2.51
CA HIS A 52 -1.13 4.02 3.64
C HIS A 52 -1.30 4.73 4.99
N SER A 53 -2.04 5.85 5.00
CA SER A 53 -2.24 6.73 6.16
C SER A 53 -0.93 7.18 6.85
N ASN A 54 0.19 7.27 6.11
CA ASN A 54 1.40 7.92 6.59
C ASN A 54 1.23 9.44 6.48
N ILE A 55 0.37 9.99 7.35
CA ILE A 55 -0.03 11.41 7.29
C ILE A 55 1.10 12.30 7.78
N LEU A 56 1.70 11.94 8.91
CA LEU A 56 2.81 12.67 9.51
C LEU A 56 4.12 11.91 9.35
N SER A 57 5.22 12.62 9.34
CA SER A 57 6.58 12.11 9.24
C SER A 57 7.04 11.49 10.56
N TYR A 58 6.48 10.33 10.91
CA TYR A 58 6.71 9.69 12.20
C TYR A 58 6.80 8.17 12.09
N ASP A 59 7.92 7.61 12.56
CA ASP A 59 8.08 6.17 12.74
C ASP A 59 7.53 5.77 14.12
N TYR A 60 6.35 5.13 14.14
CA TYR A 60 5.68 4.69 15.37
C TYR A 60 6.47 3.61 16.12
N TYR A 61 7.29 2.84 15.42
CA TYR A 61 8.07 1.74 16.00
C TYR A 61 9.35 2.25 16.65
N LYS A 62 10.03 3.20 16.00
CA LYS A 62 11.23 3.87 16.53
C LYS A 62 10.90 5.06 17.42
N GLN A 63 9.62 5.50 17.45
CA GLN A 63 9.13 6.67 18.17
C GLN A 63 9.95 7.94 17.90
N LYS A 64 10.26 8.16 16.66
CA LYS A 64 10.99 9.34 16.22
C LYS A 64 10.42 9.91 14.93
N ALA A 65 10.63 11.20 14.72
CA ALA A 65 10.34 11.80 13.42
C ALA A 65 11.18 11.15 12.33
N ASP A 66 10.57 10.90 11.20
CA ASP A 66 11.21 10.43 9.97
C ASP A 66 10.83 11.36 8.81
N PRO A 67 11.62 12.40 8.53
CA PRO A 67 11.30 13.37 7.49
C PRO A 67 11.39 12.81 6.06
N THR A 68 11.82 11.56 5.88
CA THR A 68 11.91 10.90 4.57
C THR A 68 10.59 10.29 4.09
N LEU A 69 9.52 10.42 4.88
CA LEU A 69 8.16 10.01 4.55
C LEU A 69 7.15 11.01 5.11
N GLY A 70 5.90 10.88 4.74
CA GLY A 70 4.79 11.59 5.34
C GLY A 70 4.10 12.55 4.37
N PHE A 71 2.78 12.37 4.28
CA PHE A 71 1.91 13.17 3.41
C PHE A 71 1.99 14.68 3.71
N GLU A 72 2.30 15.08 4.95
CA GLU A 72 2.51 16.48 5.32
C GLU A 72 3.62 17.16 4.50
N HIS A 73 4.64 16.44 4.05
CA HIS A 73 5.67 16.94 3.16
C HIS A 73 5.17 17.01 1.71
N THR A 74 4.43 16.00 1.26
CA THR A 74 3.83 15.97 -0.09
C THR A 74 2.83 17.12 -0.26
N VAL A 75 2.10 17.49 0.82
CA VAL A 75 1.22 18.69 0.82
C VAL A 75 2.00 19.97 0.47
N THR A 76 3.23 20.11 0.97
CA THR A 76 4.09 21.24 0.60
C THR A 76 4.40 21.23 -0.91
N LEU A 77 4.66 20.05 -1.50
CA LEU A 77 4.86 19.94 -2.95
C LEU A 77 3.58 20.24 -3.75
N ILE A 78 2.42 19.77 -3.26
CA ILE A 78 1.12 20.10 -3.88
C ILE A 78 0.89 21.62 -3.90
N ARG A 79 1.15 22.32 -2.78
CA ARG A 79 1.04 23.80 -2.73
C ARG A 79 2.04 24.47 -3.65
N LYS A 80 3.26 23.96 -3.74
CA LYS A 80 4.27 24.44 -4.68
C LYS A 80 3.77 24.29 -6.11
N ALA A 81 3.29 23.13 -6.50
CA ALA A 81 2.74 22.87 -7.84
C ALA A 81 1.59 23.83 -8.17
N ARG A 82 0.65 24.02 -7.23
CA ARG A 82 -0.45 24.99 -7.40
C ARG A 82 0.01 26.45 -7.50
N GLY A 83 1.18 26.78 -6.97
CA GLY A 83 1.80 28.08 -7.14
C GLY A 83 2.53 28.24 -8.49
N GLU A 84 3.04 27.16 -9.05
CA GLU A 84 3.78 27.15 -10.32
C GLU A 84 2.85 27.02 -11.54
N PHE A 85 1.76 26.27 -11.41
CA PHE A 85 0.80 26.02 -12.50
C PHE A 85 -0.48 26.81 -12.30
N THR A 86 -0.92 27.50 -13.37
CA THR A 86 -2.17 28.28 -13.35
C THR A 86 -3.40 27.40 -13.15
N ASN A 87 -3.37 26.18 -13.67
CA ASN A 87 -4.45 25.20 -13.54
C ASN A 87 -3.88 23.89 -12.97
N SER A 88 -4.59 23.30 -12.03
CA SER A 88 -4.22 21.99 -11.47
C SER A 88 -5.45 21.15 -11.15
N LEU A 89 -5.25 19.84 -11.20
CA LEU A 89 -6.15 18.80 -10.71
C LEU A 89 -5.33 17.91 -9.76
N LEU A 90 -5.96 17.34 -8.74
CA LEU A 90 -5.29 16.48 -7.75
C LEU A 90 -6.11 15.21 -7.53
N PHE A 91 -5.48 14.06 -7.74
CA PHE A 91 -6.10 12.74 -7.60
C PHE A 91 -5.30 11.84 -6.68
N ASP A 92 -5.99 10.82 -6.16
CA ASP A 92 -5.37 9.73 -5.40
C ASP A 92 -5.60 8.40 -6.12
N ALA A 93 -4.54 7.61 -6.27
CA ALA A 93 -4.59 6.33 -6.97
C ALA A 93 -4.79 5.13 -6.03
N GLY A 94 -5.24 5.33 -4.79
CA GLY A 94 -5.63 4.27 -3.86
C GLY A 94 -4.54 3.86 -2.87
N ASP A 95 -4.84 2.85 -2.06
CA ASP A 95 -4.08 2.41 -0.88
C ASP A 95 -3.87 3.55 0.13
N THR A 96 -4.97 4.21 0.45
CA THR A 96 -4.99 5.42 1.26
C THR A 96 -5.18 5.12 2.75
N ILE A 97 -6.12 4.20 3.11
CA ILE A 97 -6.68 4.13 4.47
C ILE A 97 -6.01 3.12 5.39
N GLN A 98 -5.20 2.18 4.88
CA GLN A 98 -4.60 1.09 5.66
C GLN A 98 -3.07 1.08 5.49
N GLY A 99 -2.31 0.77 6.57
CA GLY A 99 -0.87 0.52 6.52
C GLY A 99 -0.06 1.26 7.59
N SER A 100 -0.66 2.17 8.38
CA SER A 100 0.01 2.81 9.51
C SER A 100 -0.68 2.47 10.84
N VAL A 101 0.03 2.66 11.95
CA VAL A 101 -0.53 2.52 13.31
C VAL A 101 -1.72 3.45 13.54
N LEU A 102 -1.68 4.65 12.97
CA LEU A 102 -2.79 5.61 13.07
C LEU A 102 -4.04 5.08 12.38
N ALA A 103 -3.87 4.43 11.23
CA ALA A 103 -4.96 3.79 10.51
C ALA A 103 -5.59 2.66 11.34
N ASP A 104 -4.77 1.73 11.84
CA ASP A 104 -5.21 0.61 12.67
C ASP A 104 -5.93 1.11 13.94
N TYR A 105 -5.40 2.16 14.58
CA TYR A 105 -6.03 2.78 15.74
C TYR A 105 -7.46 3.26 15.46
N GLN A 106 -7.67 3.97 14.35
CA GLN A 106 -9.00 4.47 13.96
C GLN A 106 -9.95 3.37 13.46
N ALA A 107 -9.43 2.32 12.83
CA ALA A 107 -10.24 1.26 12.25
C ALA A 107 -10.61 0.16 13.27
N GLN A 108 -9.71 -0.16 14.19
CA GLN A 108 -9.83 -1.37 15.01
C GLN A 108 -9.89 -1.08 16.51
N VAL A 109 -9.20 -0.05 17.01
CA VAL A 109 -9.07 0.24 18.45
C VAL A 109 -10.09 1.26 18.90
N GLN A 110 -9.97 2.49 18.46
CA GLN A 110 -10.98 3.53 18.66
C GLN A 110 -11.73 3.75 17.36
N LYS A 111 -12.58 2.77 17.03
CA LYS A 111 -13.39 2.79 15.82
C LYS A 111 -14.14 4.10 15.69
N ILE A 112 -13.96 4.76 14.57
CA ILE A 112 -14.66 6.02 14.29
C ILE A 112 -16.15 5.80 14.12
N ASP A 113 -16.95 6.74 14.61
CA ASP A 113 -18.40 6.76 14.43
C ASP A 113 -18.80 7.19 13.02
N CYS A 114 -20.03 6.87 12.61
CA CYS A 114 -20.59 7.26 11.31
C CYS A 114 -20.58 8.79 11.05
N GLY A 115 -20.59 9.61 12.11
CA GLY A 115 -20.47 11.07 12.03
C GLY A 115 -19.03 11.59 11.95
N GLN A 116 -18.04 10.71 11.96
CA GLN A 116 -16.62 11.06 11.96
C GLN A 116 -15.96 10.62 10.65
N GLU A 117 -15.02 11.42 10.21
CA GLU A 117 -14.22 11.17 9.02
C GLU A 117 -12.82 10.70 9.42
N LEU A 118 -12.22 9.82 8.61
CA LEU A 118 -10.82 9.39 8.81
C LEU A 118 -9.86 10.57 8.75
N ALA A 119 -8.83 10.53 9.57
CA ALA A 119 -7.82 11.58 9.63
C ALA A 119 -7.18 11.88 8.27
N ILE A 120 -6.91 10.84 7.47
CA ILE A 120 -6.34 11.00 6.12
C ILE A 120 -7.30 11.74 5.21
N TYR A 121 -8.59 11.39 5.18
CA TYR A 121 -9.59 12.05 4.35
C TYR A 121 -9.82 13.51 4.77
N LYS A 122 -9.80 13.82 6.06
CA LYS A 122 -9.85 15.22 6.54
C LYS A 122 -8.73 16.07 5.98
N VAL A 123 -7.52 15.51 5.89
CA VAL A 123 -6.38 16.22 5.29
C VAL A 123 -6.58 16.37 3.79
N MET A 124 -6.99 15.30 3.11
CA MET A 124 -7.22 15.32 1.66
C MET A 124 -8.32 16.32 1.28
N ASP A 125 -9.42 16.38 2.05
CA ASP A 125 -10.49 17.38 1.85
C ASP A 125 -9.99 18.81 2.10
N ALA A 126 -9.20 19.03 3.14
CA ALA A 126 -8.64 20.35 3.43
C ALA A 126 -7.68 20.85 2.33
N ILE A 127 -7.03 19.93 1.63
CA ILE A 127 -6.14 20.22 0.51
C ILE A 127 -6.95 20.39 -0.80
N GLY A 128 -8.11 19.75 -0.92
CA GLY A 128 -9.00 19.82 -2.07
C GLY A 128 -8.57 18.88 -3.19
N TYR A 129 -8.78 17.60 -2.98
CA TYR A 129 -8.70 16.57 -4.02
C TYR A 129 -9.87 16.69 -4.99
N ASP A 130 -9.64 16.35 -6.26
CA ASP A 130 -10.65 16.38 -7.33
C ASP A 130 -11.28 15.01 -7.55
N GLY A 131 -10.64 13.92 -7.09
CA GLY A 131 -11.13 12.55 -7.16
C GLY A 131 -10.10 11.53 -6.73
N GLY A 132 -10.49 10.26 -6.74
CA GLY A 132 -9.59 9.13 -6.44
C GLY A 132 -10.21 7.79 -6.78
N THR A 133 -9.41 6.74 -6.61
CA THR A 133 -9.86 5.34 -6.75
C THR A 133 -9.64 4.56 -5.45
N ILE A 134 -9.97 3.28 -5.48
CA ILE A 134 -9.87 2.32 -4.38
C ILE A 134 -8.74 1.35 -4.72
N GLY A 135 -7.76 1.22 -3.84
CA GLY A 135 -6.69 0.23 -3.95
C GLY A 135 -7.07 -1.10 -3.31
N ASN A 136 -6.09 -1.99 -3.17
CA ASN A 136 -6.32 -3.29 -2.55
C ASN A 136 -6.37 -3.21 -1.02
N HIS A 137 -5.58 -2.35 -0.41
CA HIS A 137 -5.55 -2.19 1.05
C HIS A 137 -6.80 -1.52 1.63
N GLU A 138 -7.63 -0.88 0.82
CA GLU A 138 -8.94 -0.39 1.25
C GLU A 138 -9.88 -1.53 1.70
N PHE A 139 -9.69 -2.75 1.20
CA PHE A 139 -10.53 -3.90 1.55
C PHE A 139 -10.12 -4.59 2.85
N ASN A 140 -8.93 -4.33 3.39
CA ASN A 140 -8.35 -5.06 4.53
C ASN A 140 -9.18 -4.94 5.82
N TYR A 141 -9.83 -3.80 6.06
CA TYR A 141 -10.74 -3.64 7.21
C TYR A 141 -12.17 -4.10 6.93
N GLY A 142 -12.42 -4.69 5.76
CA GLY A 142 -13.70 -5.24 5.32
C GLY A 142 -14.64 -4.20 4.72
N LEU A 143 -15.60 -4.70 3.92
CA LEU A 143 -16.56 -3.88 3.19
C LEU A 143 -17.44 -2.98 4.08
N PRO A 144 -17.88 -3.39 5.30
CA PRO A 144 -18.64 -2.50 6.17
C PRO A 144 -17.86 -1.24 6.58
N PHE A 145 -16.57 -1.39 6.92
CA PHE A 145 -15.73 -0.25 7.27
C PHE A 145 -15.46 0.62 6.04
N LEU A 146 -15.11 0.00 4.90
CA LEU A 146 -14.89 0.73 3.65
C LEU A 146 -16.13 1.55 3.25
N SER A 147 -17.33 0.96 3.29
CA SER A 147 -18.60 1.66 3.04
C SER A 147 -18.79 2.87 3.98
N GLN A 148 -18.50 2.68 5.26
CA GLN A 148 -18.61 3.74 6.26
C GLN A 148 -17.70 4.91 5.95
N VAL A 149 -16.39 4.65 5.82
CA VAL A 149 -15.38 5.72 5.75
C VAL A 149 -15.33 6.44 4.41
N THR A 150 -15.85 5.80 3.34
CA THR A 150 -15.98 6.42 2.01
C THR A 150 -17.35 7.06 1.76
N SER A 151 -18.26 7.03 2.75
CA SER A 151 -19.65 7.51 2.58
C SER A 151 -20.39 6.85 1.40
N THR A 152 -20.02 5.59 1.06
CA THR A 152 -20.54 4.89 -0.12
C THR A 152 -21.37 3.67 0.32
N PRO A 153 -22.72 3.78 0.37
CA PRO A 153 -23.56 2.61 0.60
C PRO A 153 -23.37 1.57 -0.51
N MET A 154 -23.14 0.32 -0.12
CA MET A 154 -22.92 -0.78 -1.05
C MET A 154 -24.06 -1.79 -0.95
N ASN A 155 -24.56 -2.29 -2.08
CA ASN A 155 -25.56 -3.37 -2.09
C ASN A 155 -24.89 -4.73 -1.89
N VAL A 156 -24.30 -4.93 -0.71
CA VAL A 156 -23.53 -6.14 -0.36
C VAL A 156 -24.01 -6.66 0.99
N ASP A 157 -24.00 -7.98 1.19
CA ASP A 157 -24.42 -8.59 2.45
C ASP A 157 -23.50 -8.16 3.62
N GLY A 158 -24.12 -7.80 4.73
CA GLY A 158 -23.43 -7.31 5.92
C GLY A 158 -22.99 -5.84 5.87
N VAL A 159 -23.29 -5.11 4.77
CA VAL A 159 -23.00 -3.68 4.66
C VAL A 159 -24.27 -2.87 4.87
N GLY A 160 -24.20 -1.85 5.76
CA GLY A 160 -25.31 -0.94 6.03
C GLY A 160 -25.62 0.01 4.87
N ALA A 161 -26.89 0.38 4.72
CA ALA A 161 -27.30 1.36 3.71
C ALA A 161 -27.10 2.82 4.14
N GLN A 162 -26.63 3.07 5.37
CA GLN A 162 -26.45 4.41 5.92
C GLN A 162 -25.26 5.11 5.28
N ARG A 163 -25.45 6.38 4.89
CA ARG A 163 -24.35 7.25 4.52
C ARG A 163 -23.72 7.86 5.77
N CYS A 164 -22.41 7.70 5.89
CA CYS A 164 -21.60 8.25 6.98
C CYS A 164 -20.81 9.47 6.50
N ALA A 165 -20.05 10.10 7.38
CA ALA A 165 -19.05 11.09 6.99
C ALA A 165 -17.92 10.40 6.19
N GLY A 166 -17.41 11.08 5.17
CA GLY A 166 -16.35 10.57 4.31
C GLY A 166 -15.89 11.67 3.35
N PRO A 167 -14.96 11.39 2.43
CA PRO A 167 -14.36 12.40 1.58
C PRO A 167 -15.39 13.16 0.73
N HIS A 168 -15.15 14.45 0.54
CA HIS A 168 -16.03 15.36 -0.23
C HIS A 168 -15.76 15.30 -1.74
N TYR A 169 -14.73 14.60 -2.17
CA TYR A 169 -14.42 14.34 -3.58
C TYR A 169 -14.90 12.94 -4.00
N PRO A 170 -15.17 12.72 -5.29
CA PRO A 170 -15.66 11.45 -5.77
C PRO A 170 -14.58 10.34 -5.71
N LEU A 171 -14.95 9.18 -5.19
CA LEU A 171 -14.21 7.93 -5.34
C LEU A 171 -14.91 7.08 -6.42
N VAL A 172 -14.13 6.54 -7.35
CA VAL A 172 -14.61 5.74 -8.48
C VAL A 172 -13.95 4.36 -8.51
N LEU A 173 -14.73 3.32 -8.88
CA LEU A 173 -14.22 1.95 -9.01
C LEU A 173 -15.09 1.16 -10.01
N ALA A 174 -14.52 0.81 -11.15
CA ALA A 174 -15.26 0.26 -12.28
C ALA A 174 -15.31 -1.27 -12.33
N ASN A 175 -14.37 -1.95 -11.67
CA ASN A 175 -14.17 -3.38 -11.89
C ASN A 175 -14.56 -4.27 -10.71
N VAL A 176 -15.13 -3.73 -9.62
CA VAL A 176 -15.65 -4.52 -8.49
C VAL A 176 -17.17 -4.42 -8.42
N ASN A 177 -17.85 -5.56 -8.52
CA ASN A 177 -19.31 -5.64 -8.60
C ASN A 177 -19.90 -6.48 -7.46
N SER A 178 -21.07 -6.08 -6.96
CA SER A 178 -21.81 -6.86 -5.98
C SER A 178 -22.31 -8.18 -6.59
N VAL A 179 -22.19 -9.27 -5.85
CA VAL A 179 -22.78 -10.57 -6.24
C VAL A 179 -24.32 -10.52 -6.26
N ARG A 180 -24.95 -9.61 -5.47
CA ARG A 180 -26.41 -9.53 -5.32
C ARG A 180 -27.14 -9.06 -6.58
N ASP A 181 -26.55 -8.12 -7.31
CA ASP A 181 -27.20 -7.49 -8.46
C ASP A 181 -26.28 -7.30 -9.68
N GLY A 182 -24.99 -7.67 -9.54
CA GLY A 182 -24.00 -7.48 -10.60
C GLY A 182 -23.62 -6.03 -10.86
N GLN A 183 -24.06 -5.09 -9.99
CA GLN A 183 -23.75 -3.67 -10.16
C GLN A 183 -22.45 -3.31 -9.43
N PRO A 184 -21.70 -2.30 -9.90
CA PRO A 184 -20.52 -1.81 -9.23
C PRO A 184 -20.80 -1.36 -7.78
N ILE A 185 -19.89 -1.67 -6.85
CA ILE A 185 -20.03 -1.27 -5.45
C ILE A 185 -19.70 0.21 -5.21
N PHE A 186 -19.00 0.85 -6.11
CA PHE A 186 -18.80 2.30 -6.22
C PHE A 186 -19.35 2.80 -7.57
N LYS A 187 -19.41 4.12 -7.74
CA LYS A 187 -19.60 4.66 -9.10
C LYS A 187 -18.42 4.21 -9.97
N PRO A 188 -18.65 3.60 -11.14
CA PRO A 188 -17.54 3.14 -11.99
C PRO A 188 -16.72 4.31 -12.56
N TRP A 189 -17.40 5.42 -12.85
CA TRP A 189 -16.83 6.65 -13.37
C TRP A 189 -17.71 7.84 -13.01
N THR A 190 -17.17 9.06 -13.16
CA THR A 190 -17.94 10.29 -12.95
C THR A 190 -17.37 11.43 -13.79
N ILE A 191 -18.18 12.48 -13.99
CA ILE A 191 -17.74 13.74 -14.60
C ILE A 191 -17.49 14.75 -13.49
N ILE A 192 -16.36 15.43 -13.57
CA ILE A 192 -16.06 16.63 -12.80
C ILE A 192 -15.94 17.81 -13.77
N GLU A 193 -16.45 18.96 -13.39
CA GLU A 193 -16.32 20.21 -14.17
C GLU A 193 -15.44 21.18 -13.42
N ARG A 194 -14.44 21.72 -14.12
CA ARG A 194 -13.51 22.71 -13.57
C ARG A 194 -13.35 23.86 -14.56
N LYS A 195 -13.20 25.06 -14.03
CA LYS A 195 -12.88 26.23 -14.85
C LYS A 195 -11.38 26.45 -14.90
N PHE A 196 -10.82 26.45 -16.08
CA PHE A 196 -9.40 26.67 -16.34
C PHE A 196 -9.14 27.99 -17.03
N ALA A 197 -8.00 28.60 -16.72
CA ALA A 197 -7.45 29.67 -17.50
C ALA A 197 -6.90 29.09 -18.81
N ALA A 198 -7.41 29.58 -19.92
CA ALA A 198 -6.91 29.26 -21.26
C ALA A 198 -6.53 30.58 -21.99
N PHE A 199 -5.57 30.47 -22.88
CA PHE A 199 -4.99 31.62 -23.60
C PHE A 199 -5.27 31.51 -25.09
N THR A 200 -5.73 32.59 -25.66
CA THR A 200 -5.87 32.74 -27.11
C THR A 200 -4.49 32.88 -27.77
N PRO A 201 -4.39 32.73 -29.10
CA PRO A 201 -3.12 32.91 -29.82
C PRO A 201 -2.49 34.30 -29.65
N ASP A 202 -3.31 35.34 -29.40
CA ASP A 202 -2.85 36.72 -29.13
C ASP A 202 -2.47 36.97 -27.66
N GLY A 203 -2.58 35.93 -26.79
CA GLY A 203 -2.21 35.98 -25.38
C GLY A 203 -3.31 36.42 -24.41
N SER A 204 -4.52 36.67 -24.89
CA SER A 204 -5.65 37.03 -24.03
C SER A 204 -6.09 35.84 -23.20
N GLN A 205 -6.34 36.02 -21.89
CA GLN A 205 -6.79 34.98 -20.99
C GLN A 205 -8.32 34.86 -20.96
N LEU A 206 -8.82 33.63 -21.05
CA LEU A 206 -10.23 33.28 -20.90
C LEU A 206 -10.38 32.24 -19.77
N SER A 207 -11.50 32.32 -19.05
CA SER A 207 -11.90 31.23 -18.11
C SER A 207 -12.84 30.29 -18.85
N VAL A 208 -12.41 29.05 -19.05
CA VAL A 208 -13.16 28.06 -19.82
C VAL A 208 -13.52 26.86 -18.95
N PRO A 209 -14.75 26.33 -19.01
CA PRO A 209 -15.09 25.07 -18.36
C PRO A 209 -14.49 23.92 -19.14
N LEU A 210 -13.89 22.95 -18.42
CA LEU A 210 -13.51 21.65 -18.94
C LEU A 210 -14.31 20.56 -18.23
N LYS A 211 -14.79 19.62 -19.01
CA LYS A 211 -15.50 18.41 -18.59
C LYS A 211 -14.52 17.26 -18.54
N ILE A 212 -14.25 16.75 -17.35
CA ILE A 212 -13.24 15.73 -17.13
C ILE A 212 -13.93 14.48 -16.63
N ALA A 213 -13.83 13.38 -17.38
CA ALA A 213 -14.25 12.07 -16.90
C ALA A 213 -13.11 11.43 -16.11
N ILE A 214 -13.45 10.84 -14.97
CA ILE A 214 -12.54 9.98 -14.19
C ILE A 214 -13.14 8.60 -14.10
N ILE A 215 -12.33 7.56 -14.30
CA ILE A 215 -12.69 6.14 -14.17
C ILE A 215 -11.62 5.43 -13.33
N GLY A 216 -12.03 4.59 -12.38
CA GLY A 216 -11.12 3.98 -11.40
C GLY A 216 -11.09 2.46 -11.48
N PHE A 217 -9.94 1.87 -11.09
CA PHE A 217 -9.74 0.42 -11.10
C PHE A 217 -8.85 -0.02 -9.94
N THR A 218 -9.09 -1.24 -9.44
CA THR A 218 -8.25 -1.95 -8.47
C THR A 218 -7.70 -3.24 -9.10
N PRO A 219 -6.57 -3.80 -8.60
CA PRO A 219 -6.01 -5.04 -9.14
C PRO A 219 -6.95 -6.23 -8.91
N PRO A 220 -7.27 -7.03 -9.94
CA PRO A 220 -8.17 -8.17 -9.79
C PRO A 220 -7.78 -9.21 -8.74
N PRO A 221 -6.48 -9.46 -8.44
CA PRO A 221 -6.06 -10.40 -7.40
C PRO A 221 -6.54 -10.08 -5.97
N ILE A 222 -7.20 -8.94 -5.70
CA ILE A 222 -7.84 -8.69 -4.39
C ILE A 222 -8.76 -9.83 -3.95
N MET A 223 -9.37 -10.55 -4.90
CA MET A 223 -10.21 -11.73 -4.61
C MET A 223 -9.42 -12.86 -3.93
N GLN A 224 -8.11 -12.90 -4.13
CA GLN A 224 -7.21 -13.83 -3.45
C GLN A 224 -6.67 -13.23 -2.15
N TRP A 225 -6.17 -11.99 -2.21
CA TRP A 225 -5.50 -11.33 -1.08
C TRP A 225 -6.44 -11.05 0.09
N ASP A 226 -7.70 -10.67 -0.22
CA ASP A 226 -8.74 -10.36 0.76
C ASP A 226 -9.94 -11.33 0.71
N LYS A 227 -9.68 -12.58 0.36
CA LYS A 227 -10.70 -13.62 0.19
C LYS A 227 -11.71 -13.62 1.33
N GLN A 228 -11.26 -13.57 2.59
CA GLN A 228 -12.13 -13.56 3.77
C GLN A 228 -13.14 -12.40 3.81
N ASN A 229 -12.76 -11.24 3.28
CA ASN A 229 -13.63 -10.05 3.24
C ASN A 229 -14.53 -10.01 2.01
N LEU A 230 -14.13 -10.65 0.91
CA LEU A 230 -14.70 -10.45 -0.44
C LEU A 230 -15.43 -11.67 -1.00
N GLU A 231 -15.04 -12.90 -0.65
CA GLU A 231 -15.63 -14.12 -1.20
C GLU A 231 -17.15 -14.19 -0.95
N GLY A 232 -17.91 -14.50 -1.99
CA GLY A 232 -19.38 -14.57 -1.95
C GLY A 232 -20.08 -13.22 -1.85
N LYS A 233 -19.37 -12.10 -1.75
CA LYS A 233 -19.94 -10.75 -1.62
C LYS A 233 -19.75 -9.92 -2.88
N VAL A 234 -18.59 -10.00 -3.51
CA VAL A 234 -18.25 -9.26 -4.73
C VAL A 234 -17.60 -10.17 -5.79
N THR A 235 -17.58 -9.68 -7.01
CA THR A 235 -16.82 -10.21 -8.13
C THR A 235 -15.95 -9.12 -8.70
N VAL A 236 -14.78 -9.48 -9.24
CA VAL A 236 -13.86 -8.52 -9.87
C VAL A 236 -13.67 -8.91 -11.34
N THR A 237 -13.75 -7.92 -12.22
CA THR A 237 -13.46 -8.08 -13.66
C THR A 237 -12.07 -7.51 -13.97
N GLY A 238 -11.49 -7.93 -15.09
CA GLY A 238 -10.23 -7.37 -15.56
C GLY A 238 -10.35 -5.87 -15.84
N VAL A 239 -9.25 -5.15 -15.68
CA VAL A 239 -9.22 -3.68 -15.82
C VAL A 239 -9.53 -3.24 -17.25
N VAL A 240 -9.08 -4.00 -18.26
CA VAL A 240 -9.33 -3.71 -19.68
C VAL A 240 -10.81 -3.94 -20.03
N GLU A 241 -11.39 -5.06 -19.58
CA GLU A 241 -12.79 -5.40 -19.80
C GLU A 241 -13.72 -4.37 -19.15
N ALA A 242 -13.41 -3.95 -17.93
CA ALA A 242 -14.18 -2.91 -17.25
C ALA A 242 -14.06 -1.54 -17.96
N ALA A 243 -12.87 -1.17 -18.42
CA ALA A 243 -12.68 0.05 -19.22
C ALA A 243 -13.50 -0.03 -20.53
N GLN A 244 -13.38 -1.10 -21.28
CA GLN A 244 -14.14 -1.30 -22.53
C GLN A 244 -15.66 -1.28 -22.33
N LYS A 245 -16.14 -1.73 -21.18
CA LYS A 245 -17.57 -1.68 -20.82
C LYS A 245 -18.06 -0.25 -20.65
N TYR A 246 -17.30 0.61 -19.96
CA TYR A 246 -17.77 1.95 -19.57
C TYR A 246 -17.32 3.07 -20.49
N MET A 247 -16.28 2.89 -21.31
CA MET A 247 -15.81 3.93 -22.24
C MET A 247 -16.90 4.44 -23.20
N PRO A 248 -17.80 3.62 -23.79
CA PRO A 248 -18.88 4.13 -24.63
C PRO A 248 -19.87 5.04 -23.87
N GLU A 249 -20.14 4.76 -22.60
CA GLU A 249 -21.00 5.60 -21.75
C GLU A 249 -20.32 6.94 -21.43
N ILE A 250 -19.01 6.92 -21.18
CA ILE A 250 -18.20 8.10 -20.91
C ILE A 250 -18.14 8.99 -22.18
N GLU A 251 -17.84 8.41 -23.33
CA GLU A 251 -17.76 9.12 -24.61
C GLU A 251 -19.09 9.78 -24.99
N ALA A 252 -20.23 9.14 -24.67
CA ALA A 252 -21.57 9.71 -24.89
C ALA A 252 -21.82 10.98 -24.06
N GLN A 253 -21.05 11.23 -23.00
CA GLN A 253 -21.10 12.46 -22.22
C GLN A 253 -20.25 13.59 -22.82
N HIS A 254 -19.50 13.33 -23.88
CA HIS A 254 -18.61 14.28 -24.54
C HIS A 254 -17.64 14.97 -23.56
N PRO A 255 -16.81 14.22 -22.80
CA PRO A 255 -15.78 14.84 -21.96
C PRO A 255 -14.70 15.50 -22.80
N ASP A 256 -14.05 16.51 -22.23
CA ASP A 256 -12.87 17.17 -22.81
C ASP A 256 -11.58 16.36 -22.52
N LEU A 257 -11.54 15.62 -21.41
CA LEU A 257 -10.46 14.72 -20.99
C LEU A 257 -11.06 13.49 -20.30
N VAL A 258 -10.40 12.34 -20.48
CA VAL A 258 -10.66 11.11 -19.73
C VAL A 258 -9.39 10.70 -18.98
N ILE A 259 -9.47 10.67 -17.65
CA ILE A 259 -8.40 10.27 -16.75
C ILE A 259 -8.74 8.89 -16.20
N ALA A 260 -7.93 7.89 -16.51
CA ALA A 260 -8.00 6.59 -15.89
C ALA A 260 -7.08 6.55 -14.65
N ILE A 261 -7.64 6.12 -13.52
CA ILE A 261 -6.91 5.97 -12.25
C ILE A 261 -6.88 4.48 -11.94
N LEU A 262 -5.72 3.86 -12.07
CA LEU A 262 -5.52 2.44 -11.79
C LEU A 262 -4.65 2.29 -10.55
N HIS A 263 -5.20 1.73 -9.50
CA HIS A 263 -4.35 1.19 -8.45
C HIS A 263 -3.70 -0.09 -8.96
N GLY A 264 -2.58 0.04 -9.63
CA GLY A 264 -1.82 -1.03 -10.28
C GLY A 264 -0.68 -0.45 -11.10
N GLY A 265 0.35 -1.26 -11.30
CA GLY A 265 1.51 -0.91 -12.10
C GLY A 265 1.41 -1.36 -13.56
N MET A 266 2.56 -1.66 -14.16
CA MET A 266 2.67 -2.01 -15.57
C MET A 266 3.35 -3.36 -15.79
N ASN A 267 2.75 -4.18 -16.65
CA ASN A 267 3.31 -5.45 -17.09
C ASN A 267 3.04 -5.66 -18.58
N THR A 268 4.05 -6.11 -19.34
CA THR A 268 3.95 -6.40 -20.79
C THR A 268 3.84 -7.89 -21.10
N ALA A 269 3.78 -8.78 -20.08
CA ALA A 269 3.46 -10.19 -20.27
C ALA A 269 2.08 -10.34 -20.94
N PRO A 270 1.78 -11.47 -21.63
CA PRO A 270 0.48 -11.68 -22.25
C PRO A 270 -0.67 -11.40 -21.28
N TYR A 271 -1.64 -10.62 -21.73
CA TYR A 271 -2.76 -10.17 -20.88
C TYR A 271 -3.61 -11.35 -20.41
N THR A 272 -3.97 -11.30 -19.14
CA THR A 272 -5.02 -12.12 -18.53
C THR A 272 -5.97 -11.21 -17.75
N SER A 273 -7.22 -11.59 -17.61
CA SER A 273 -8.23 -10.78 -16.91
C SER A 273 -7.99 -10.65 -15.40
N ASP A 274 -7.13 -11.47 -14.84
CA ASP A 274 -6.66 -11.44 -13.45
C ASP A 274 -5.28 -10.79 -13.27
N MET A 275 -4.76 -10.14 -14.32
CA MET A 275 -3.46 -9.47 -14.29
C MET A 275 -3.41 -8.38 -13.22
N GLU A 276 -2.44 -8.46 -12.31
CA GLU A 276 -2.22 -7.51 -11.21
C GLU A 276 -1.88 -6.11 -11.73
N ASN A 277 -0.90 -5.99 -12.62
CA ASN A 277 -0.33 -4.74 -13.11
C ASN A 277 -0.73 -4.49 -14.57
N GLY A 278 -2.02 -4.22 -14.80
CA GLY A 278 -2.63 -4.10 -16.14
C GLY A 278 -2.46 -2.74 -16.84
N GLY A 279 -1.71 -1.79 -16.26
CA GLY A 279 -1.62 -0.40 -16.73
C GLY A 279 -1.13 -0.24 -18.16
N TRP A 280 -0.18 -1.08 -18.61
CA TRP A 280 0.28 -1.06 -19.99
C TRP A 280 -0.84 -1.40 -20.98
N TYR A 281 -1.71 -2.34 -20.64
CA TYR A 281 -2.87 -2.72 -21.47
C TYR A 281 -3.98 -1.69 -21.41
N LEU A 282 -4.24 -1.13 -20.21
CA LEU A 282 -5.23 -0.09 -20.00
C LEU A 282 -4.92 1.17 -20.84
N ALA A 283 -3.63 1.58 -20.91
CA ALA A 283 -3.18 2.66 -21.79
C ALA A 283 -3.49 2.43 -23.29
N GLY A 284 -3.77 1.19 -23.68
CA GLY A 284 -4.16 0.84 -25.04
C GLY A 284 -5.66 0.91 -25.31
N VAL A 285 -6.49 1.19 -24.30
CA VAL A 285 -7.93 1.34 -24.47
C VAL A 285 -8.23 2.69 -25.12
N PRO A 286 -8.93 2.72 -26.27
CA PRO A 286 -9.23 4.00 -26.95
C PRO A 286 -10.04 4.95 -26.05
N GLY A 287 -9.72 6.24 -26.15
CA GLY A 287 -10.43 7.29 -25.43
C GLY A 287 -9.85 7.65 -24.06
N ILE A 288 -8.88 6.89 -23.53
CA ILE A 288 -8.13 7.27 -22.32
C ILE A 288 -7.04 8.29 -22.70
N ASP A 289 -7.07 9.47 -22.07
CA ASP A 289 -6.17 10.58 -22.34
C ASP A 289 -5.01 10.67 -21.34
N VAL A 290 -5.22 10.24 -20.09
CA VAL A 290 -4.26 10.30 -18.98
C VAL A 290 -4.38 9.05 -18.14
N LEU A 291 -3.25 8.53 -17.65
CA LEU A 291 -3.19 7.35 -16.79
C LEU A 291 -2.45 7.67 -15.48
N LEU A 292 -3.11 7.46 -14.35
CA LEU A 292 -2.53 7.53 -13.01
C LEU A 292 -2.40 6.10 -12.46
N LEU A 293 -1.22 5.78 -11.88
CA LEU A 293 -0.83 4.42 -11.51
C LEU A 293 -0.44 4.35 -10.02
N GLY A 294 -0.38 3.14 -9.45
CA GLY A 294 0.04 2.90 -8.06
C GLY A 294 0.47 1.47 -7.80
N HIS A 295 0.38 1.01 -6.53
CA HIS A 295 0.53 -0.37 -6.09
C HIS A 295 1.98 -0.91 -6.04
N GLU A 296 2.82 -0.61 -7.03
CA GLU A 296 4.18 -1.16 -7.09
C GLU A 296 5.19 -0.48 -6.17
N HIS A 297 4.79 0.56 -5.41
CA HIS A 297 5.65 1.34 -4.52
C HIS A 297 6.93 1.82 -5.23
N THR A 298 6.79 2.29 -6.46
CA THR A 298 7.91 2.76 -7.29
C THR A 298 7.50 4.00 -8.08
N ASP A 299 8.49 4.70 -8.64
CA ASP A 299 8.27 5.93 -9.40
C ASP A 299 8.18 5.64 -10.89
N PHE A 300 7.20 6.27 -11.56
CA PHE A 300 7.14 6.39 -13.01
C PHE A 300 6.83 7.86 -13.39
N PRO A 301 7.58 8.48 -14.34
CA PRO A 301 8.69 7.94 -15.12
C PRO A 301 9.92 7.62 -14.25
N GLY A 302 10.70 6.63 -14.69
CA GLY A 302 11.90 6.22 -13.98
C GLY A 302 12.65 5.05 -14.66
N PRO A 303 13.93 4.85 -14.31
CA PRO A 303 14.84 3.95 -15.03
C PRO A 303 14.43 2.47 -14.96
N ARG A 304 13.60 2.08 -14.01
CA ARG A 304 13.06 0.71 -13.90
C ARG A 304 12.31 0.30 -15.17
N PHE A 305 11.71 1.27 -15.86
CA PHE A 305 10.86 1.05 -17.04
C PHE A 305 11.57 1.28 -18.38
N ALA A 306 12.87 1.58 -18.38
CA ALA A 306 13.66 1.95 -19.57
C ALA A 306 13.67 0.89 -20.68
N THR A 307 13.44 -0.39 -20.35
CA THR A 307 13.43 -1.50 -21.31
C THR A 307 12.02 -2.00 -21.65
N MET A 308 10.99 -1.35 -21.09
CA MET A 308 9.60 -1.78 -21.31
C MET A 308 9.13 -1.29 -22.69
N GLN A 309 8.52 -2.20 -23.44
CA GLN A 309 8.02 -1.90 -24.79
C GLN A 309 6.96 -0.79 -24.77
N ASP A 310 7.03 0.14 -25.75
CA ASP A 310 6.11 1.25 -25.93
C ASP A 310 5.95 2.15 -24.68
N VAL A 311 7.01 2.25 -23.87
CA VAL A 311 7.11 3.13 -22.69
C VAL A 311 8.23 4.14 -22.89
N ASP A 312 7.94 5.43 -22.72
CA ASP A 312 8.90 6.52 -22.64
C ASP A 312 9.15 6.85 -21.17
N ASP A 313 10.18 6.23 -20.59
CA ASP A 313 10.56 6.34 -19.17
C ASP A 313 11.18 7.69 -18.81
N GLN A 314 11.47 8.55 -19.80
CA GLN A 314 12.01 9.89 -19.61
C GLN A 314 10.91 10.95 -19.59
N ARG A 315 9.90 10.82 -20.45
CA ARG A 315 8.82 11.77 -20.57
C ARG A 315 7.53 11.31 -19.93
N GLY A 316 7.46 10.07 -19.45
CA GLY A 316 6.33 9.48 -18.76
C GLY A 316 5.16 9.20 -19.70
N PHE A 317 5.38 8.45 -20.77
CA PHE A 317 4.32 7.98 -21.64
C PHE A 317 4.27 6.46 -21.70
N VAL A 318 3.06 5.93 -21.67
CA VAL A 318 2.77 4.50 -21.85
C VAL A 318 1.88 4.36 -23.08
N ARG A 319 2.39 3.71 -24.14
CA ARG A 319 1.68 3.56 -25.44
C ARG A 319 1.15 4.90 -26.01
N GLY A 320 1.88 5.97 -25.73
CA GLY A 320 1.53 7.31 -26.16
C GLY A 320 0.50 8.04 -25.28
N VAL A 321 0.09 7.49 -24.14
CA VAL A 321 -0.72 8.13 -23.10
C VAL A 321 0.20 8.68 -22.01
N PRO A 322 0.12 9.97 -21.63
CA PRO A 322 0.87 10.49 -20.48
C PRO A 322 0.43 9.80 -19.19
N ALA A 323 1.40 9.33 -18.42
CA ALA A 323 1.17 8.56 -17.20
C ALA A 323 2.13 8.97 -16.09
N VAL A 324 1.75 8.72 -14.84
CA VAL A 324 2.60 8.92 -13.64
C VAL A 324 2.30 7.87 -12.58
N MET A 325 3.29 7.57 -11.74
CA MET A 325 3.16 6.80 -10.49
C MET A 325 4.04 7.49 -9.45
N GLY A 326 3.45 8.03 -8.40
CA GLY A 326 4.07 8.93 -7.42
C GLY A 326 4.58 8.23 -6.16
N GLY A 327 5.24 7.07 -6.29
CA GLY A 327 5.90 6.40 -5.17
C GLY A 327 4.93 5.86 -4.11
N PHE A 328 5.23 6.07 -2.82
CA PHE A 328 4.45 5.56 -1.68
C PHE A 328 4.75 6.31 -0.38
N PHE A 329 3.91 6.17 0.65
CA PHE A 329 4.04 6.75 2.00
C PHE A 329 4.24 8.28 2.01
N GLY A 330 3.75 8.96 0.96
CA GLY A 330 3.91 10.41 0.81
C GLY A 330 5.37 10.84 0.59
N LYS A 331 6.21 9.99 0.01
CA LYS A 331 7.61 10.31 -0.34
C LYS A 331 7.73 11.14 -1.61
N ASP A 332 6.73 11.04 -2.46
CA ASP A 332 6.78 11.62 -3.80
C ASP A 332 5.42 12.20 -4.20
N LEU A 333 5.45 13.14 -5.13
CA LEU A 333 4.28 13.69 -5.81
C LEU A 333 4.39 13.42 -7.31
N GLY A 334 3.44 12.70 -7.88
CA GLY A 334 3.29 12.57 -9.31
C GLY A 334 2.81 13.88 -9.94
N VAL A 335 3.43 14.33 -11.04
CA VAL A 335 3.09 15.58 -11.74
C VAL A 335 3.09 15.35 -13.24
N ILE A 336 1.93 15.42 -13.87
CA ILE A 336 1.82 15.45 -15.33
C ILE A 336 1.54 16.87 -15.76
N ARG A 337 2.40 17.47 -16.55
CA ARG A 337 2.11 18.72 -17.25
C ARG A 337 1.41 18.42 -18.57
N LEU A 338 0.10 18.67 -18.63
CA LEU A 338 -0.68 18.57 -19.86
C LEU A 338 -0.69 19.91 -20.60
N ALA A 339 -0.21 19.92 -21.83
CA ALA A 339 -0.37 21.03 -22.75
C ALA A 339 -1.61 20.78 -23.61
N LEU A 340 -2.71 21.48 -23.33
CA LEU A 340 -3.97 21.36 -24.05
C LEU A 340 -4.08 22.42 -25.16
N VAL A 341 -4.56 21.99 -26.32
CA VAL A 341 -4.87 22.86 -27.46
C VAL A 341 -6.27 22.54 -27.94
N ARG A 342 -7.07 23.62 -28.16
CA ARG A 342 -8.41 23.49 -28.73
C ARG A 342 -8.33 23.51 -30.24
N GLN A 343 -8.82 22.45 -30.90
CA GLN A 343 -8.85 22.28 -32.35
C GLN A 343 -10.17 21.59 -32.76
N GLN A 344 -10.82 22.09 -33.80
CA GLN A 344 -12.08 21.53 -34.33
C GLN A 344 -13.15 21.36 -33.22
N ASN A 345 -13.28 22.36 -32.37
CA ASN A 345 -14.19 22.36 -31.22
C ASN A 345 -13.89 21.31 -30.12
N ARG A 346 -12.71 20.69 -30.08
CA ARG A 346 -12.28 19.72 -29.07
C ARG A 346 -10.94 20.11 -28.45
N TRP A 347 -10.77 19.77 -27.20
CA TRP A 347 -9.47 19.82 -26.56
C TRP A 347 -8.66 18.60 -26.97
N THR A 348 -7.38 18.79 -27.25
CA THR A 348 -6.42 17.74 -27.60
C THR A 348 -5.13 17.97 -26.84
N ILE A 349 -4.40 16.89 -26.54
CA ILE A 349 -3.10 16.98 -25.86
C ILE A 349 -2.00 17.20 -26.88
N ASP A 350 -1.26 18.31 -26.74
CA ASP A 350 -0.01 18.54 -27.46
C ASP A 350 1.10 17.69 -26.82
N LYS A 351 1.25 16.45 -27.31
CA LYS A 351 2.22 15.48 -26.78
C LYS A 351 3.67 15.98 -26.87
N SER A 352 3.97 16.95 -27.74
CA SER A 352 5.32 17.50 -27.86
C SER A 352 5.73 18.37 -26.67
N LYS A 353 4.74 18.90 -25.94
CA LYS A 353 4.91 19.78 -24.77
C LYS A 353 4.43 19.15 -23.46
N THR A 354 3.78 18.00 -23.55
CA THR A 354 3.32 17.23 -22.39
C THR A 354 4.42 16.31 -21.89
N PHE A 355 4.58 16.23 -20.57
CA PHE A 355 5.50 15.30 -19.92
C PHE A 355 5.07 15.06 -18.48
N SER A 356 5.55 13.95 -17.91
CA SER A 356 5.35 13.58 -16.51
C SER A 356 6.68 13.63 -15.74
N GLN A 357 6.58 13.89 -14.44
CA GLN A 357 7.72 13.93 -13.50
C GLN A 357 7.26 13.40 -12.16
N VAL A 358 8.19 12.89 -11.37
CA VAL A 358 8.00 12.59 -9.95
C VAL A 358 8.81 13.62 -9.15
N TRP A 359 8.16 14.27 -8.19
CA TRP A 359 8.79 15.25 -7.32
C TRP A 359 9.00 14.63 -5.93
N PRO A 360 10.23 14.23 -5.57
CA PRO A 360 10.50 13.67 -4.24
C PRO A 360 10.43 14.74 -3.16
N ILE A 361 9.89 14.38 -1.99
CA ILE A 361 9.94 15.24 -0.80
C ILE A 361 11.38 15.46 -0.34
N CYS A 362 12.26 14.49 -0.57
CA CYS A 362 13.68 14.55 -0.23
C CYS A 362 14.52 14.30 -1.49
N PRO A 363 14.81 15.34 -2.31
CA PRO A 363 15.64 15.18 -3.50
C PRO A 363 17.00 14.58 -3.13
N PRO A 364 17.48 13.52 -3.84
CA PRO A 364 18.74 12.89 -3.54
C PRO A 364 19.93 13.85 -3.78
N VAL A 365 20.93 13.79 -2.92
CA VAL A 365 22.21 14.48 -3.07
C VAL A 365 23.29 13.50 -3.40
N MET A 366 24.27 13.92 -4.21
CA MET A 366 25.39 13.05 -4.57
C MET A 366 26.43 13.05 -3.44
N VAL A 367 26.60 11.90 -2.79
CA VAL A 367 27.64 11.68 -1.76
C VAL A 367 28.58 10.58 -2.25
N GLY A 368 29.85 10.90 -2.43
CA GLY A 368 30.83 9.94 -2.94
C GLY A 368 30.50 9.35 -4.33
N GLY A 369 29.74 10.09 -5.15
CA GLY A 369 29.31 9.63 -6.49
C GLY A 369 28.04 8.74 -6.49
N LYS A 370 27.40 8.55 -5.31
CA LYS A 370 26.12 7.80 -5.19
C LYS A 370 25.00 8.77 -4.82
N PRO A 371 23.78 8.60 -5.37
CA PRO A 371 22.60 9.33 -4.92
C PRO A 371 22.25 8.87 -3.49
N THR A 372 22.14 9.82 -2.57
CA THR A 372 21.86 9.58 -1.16
C THR A 372 20.71 10.48 -0.70
N ILE A 373 19.73 9.94 0.00
CA ILE A 373 18.66 10.71 0.63
C ILE A 373 19.17 11.23 1.97
N ALA A 374 19.17 12.56 2.13
CA ALA A 374 19.51 13.21 3.38
C ALA A 374 18.27 13.90 3.96
N ALA A 375 17.95 13.62 5.21
CA ALA A 375 16.82 14.23 5.93
C ALA A 375 16.87 15.78 5.94
N SER A 376 18.09 16.36 5.94
CA SER A 376 18.29 17.80 5.85
C SER A 376 17.91 18.42 4.50
N ASN A 377 17.70 17.59 3.48
CA ASN A 377 17.35 18.03 2.12
C ASN A 377 15.85 17.88 1.81
N CYS A 378 15.06 17.40 2.77
CA CYS A 378 13.62 17.24 2.59
C CYS A 378 12.90 18.60 2.62
N VAL A 379 11.82 18.71 1.84
CA VAL A 379 10.94 19.89 1.93
C VAL A 379 10.30 19.96 3.32
N PRO A 380 9.97 21.15 3.85
CA PRO A 380 9.34 21.26 5.16
C PRO A 380 7.94 20.63 5.15
N ALA A 381 7.54 20.08 6.29
CA ALA A 381 6.17 19.62 6.52
C ALA A 381 5.18 20.79 6.51
N ASP A 382 3.98 20.60 5.97
CA ASP A 382 2.92 21.62 6.02
C ASP A 382 2.28 21.64 7.42
N PRO A 383 2.36 22.76 8.17
CA PRO A 383 1.88 22.82 9.54
C PRO A 383 0.35 22.67 9.68
N GLN A 384 -0.42 22.88 8.62
CA GLN A 384 -1.87 22.71 8.67
C GLN A 384 -2.25 21.23 8.84
N VAL A 385 -1.46 20.31 8.30
CA VAL A 385 -1.70 18.86 8.45
C VAL A 385 -1.62 18.46 9.93
N GLN A 386 -0.58 18.92 10.65
CA GLN A 386 -0.43 18.66 12.08
C GLN A 386 -1.62 19.20 12.90
N LEU A 387 -2.16 20.37 12.54
CA LEU A 387 -3.34 20.93 13.21
C LEU A 387 -4.59 20.06 13.04
N VAL A 388 -4.75 19.43 11.88
CA VAL A 388 -5.90 18.56 11.57
C VAL A 388 -5.82 17.23 12.32
N VAL A 389 -4.62 16.61 12.40
CA VAL A 389 -4.49 15.22 12.87
C VAL A 389 -3.75 15.05 14.20
N GLY A 390 -3.17 16.10 14.77
CA GLY A 390 -2.27 15.99 15.93
C GLY A 390 -2.87 15.28 17.15
N LYS A 391 -4.19 15.41 17.38
CA LYS A 391 -4.86 14.71 18.50
C LYS A 391 -4.95 13.19 18.28
N VAL A 392 -5.32 12.75 17.08
CA VAL A 392 -5.41 11.31 16.79
C VAL A 392 -4.01 10.70 16.67
N GLN A 393 -3.03 11.46 16.18
CA GLN A 393 -1.63 11.08 16.19
C GLN A 393 -1.13 10.78 17.61
N GLN A 394 -1.38 11.69 18.58
CA GLN A 394 -0.98 11.48 19.96
C GLN A 394 -1.67 10.25 20.56
N ALA A 395 -2.95 10.07 20.30
CA ALA A 395 -3.69 8.91 20.79
C ALA A 395 -3.14 7.58 20.19
N ALA A 396 -2.73 7.57 18.92
CA ALA A 396 -2.09 6.41 18.30
C ALA A 396 -0.70 6.12 18.92
N ILE A 397 0.08 7.16 19.23
CA ILE A 397 1.36 7.02 19.94
C ILE A 397 1.15 6.45 21.36
N ASP A 398 0.15 6.96 22.10
CA ASP A 398 -0.16 6.49 23.46
C ASP A 398 -0.61 5.02 23.41
N TYR A 399 -1.41 4.66 22.43
CA TYR A 399 -1.88 3.29 22.22
C TYR A 399 -0.73 2.30 22.01
N VAL A 400 0.22 2.58 21.14
CA VAL A 400 1.33 1.65 20.87
C VAL A 400 2.30 1.50 22.04
N ASN A 401 2.25 2.41 22.99
CA ASN A 401 3.03 2.35 24.24
C ASN A 401 2.34 1.58 25.38
N THR A 402 1.13 1.03 25.14
CA THR A 402 0.43 0.21 26.15
C THR A 402 1.32 -0.99 26.54
N PRO A 403 1.70 -1.13 27.85
CA PRO A 403 2.52 -2.26 28.29
C PRO A 403 1.80 -3.60 28.13
N ILE A 404 2.52 -4.61 27.61
CA ILE A 404 2.00 -5.98 27.42
C ILE A 404 2.86 -7.09 28.03
N GLY A 405 4.03 -6.75 28.60
CA GLY A 405 4.92 -7.75 29.22
C GLY A 405 6.36 -7.24 29.31
N GLN A 406 7.28 -8.18 29.49
CA GLN A 406 8.73 -7.93 29.52
C GLN A 406 9.47 -9.00 28.74
N SER A 407 10.63 -8.67 28.16
CA SER A 407 11.55 -9.63 27.55
C SER A 407 12.91 -9.58 28.25
N THR A 408 13.50 -10.75 28.46
CA THR A 408 14.91 -10.88 28.91
C THR A 408 15.87 -11.11 27.74
N VAL A 409 15.34 -11.24 26.52
CA VAL A 409 16.10 -11.47 25.29
C VAL A 409 15.86 -10.35 24.29
N ARG A 410 16.86 -10.06 23.46
CA ARG A 410 16.72 -9.19 22.30
C ARG A 410 16.02 -9.99 21.19
N MET A 411 15.15 -9.34 20.42
CA MET A 411 14.49 -9.91 19.27
C MET A 411 14.74 -8.96 18.09
N SER A 412 15.58 -9.39 17.15
CA SER A 412 16.02 -8.54 16.03
C SER A 412 15.97 -9.24 14.69
N SER A 413 15.99 -8.48 13.60
CA SER A 413 16.03 -9.01 12.23
C SER A 413 17.32 -8.68 11.49
N TYR A 414 18.34 -8.15 12.19
CA TYR A 414 19.60 -7.74 11.53
C TYR A 414 20.27 -8.89 10.76
N PHE A 415 20.14 -10.10 11.24
CA PHE A 415 20.74 -11.32 10.69
C PHE A 415 19.70 -12.42 10.47
N ALA A 416 18.44 -12.04 10.21
CA ALA A 416 17.37 -13.00 9.97
C ALA A 416 17.61 -13.86 8.72
N ASP A 417 18.30 -13.32 7.73
CA ASP A 417 18.70 -14.05 6.52
C ASP A 417 19.95 -14.93 6.74
N GLU A 418 20.63 -14.82 7.88
CA GLU A 418 21.84 -15.57 8.21
C GLU A 418 21.64 -16.58 9.35
N GLY A 419 20.40 -16.70 9.86
CA GLY A 419 20.03 -17.73 10.84
C GLY A 419 19.60 -17.20 12.21
N ASP A 420 19.58 -15.87 12.42
CA ASP A 420 18.92 -15.29 13.60
C ASP A 420 17.41 -15.36 13.43
N MET A 421 16.77 -16.12 14.29
CA MET A 421 15.32 -16.27 14.32
C MET A 421 14.68 -15.56 15.52
N SER A 422 15.41 -14.72 16.23
CA SER A 422 14.95 -14.09 17.47
C SER A 422 13.68 -13.25 17.30
N ALA A 423 13.56 -12.51 16.20
CA ALA A 423 12.34 -11.76 15.87
C ALA A 423 11.17 -12.65 15.45
N LEU A 424 11.42 -13.81 14.84
CA LEU A 424 10.38 -14.70 14.30
C LEU A 424 9.87 -15.70 15.33
N ALA A 425 10.70 -16.05 16.31
CA ALA A 425 10.39 -17.05 17.30
C ALA A 425 9.10 -16.76 18.10
N PRO A 426 8.85 -15.56 18.65
CA PRO A 426 7.60 -15.26 19.36
C PRO A 426 6.40 -15.23 18.40
N VAL A 427 6.58 -14.80 17.17
CA VAL A 427 5.52 -14.80 16.14
C VAL A 427 5.07 -16.23 15.86
N ASN A 428 6.02 -17.12 15.56
CA ASN A 428 5.73 -18.52 15.27
C ASN A 428 5.15 -19.25 16.49
N ALA A 429 5.62 -18.95 17.71
CA ALA A 429 5.04 -19.51 18.93
C ALA A 429 3.57 -19.10 19.10
N ALA A 430 3.27 -17.81 18.98
CA ALA A 430 1.92 -17.28 19.10
C ALA A 430 0.97 -17.87 18.03
N GLN A 431 1.44 -17.99 16.79
CA GLN A 431 0.68 -18.61 15.70
C GLN A 431 0.37 -20.08 15.97
N ILE A 432 1.36 -20.86 16.45
CA ILE A 432 1.17 -22.29 16.77
C ILE A 432 0.16 -22.45 17.89
N ASP A 433 0.33 -21.71 19.00
CA ASP A 433 -0.57 -21.81 20.17
C ASP A 433 -2.01 -21.46 19.80
N TYR A 434 -2.21 -20.38 19.08
CA TYR A 434 -3.54 -19.98 18.61
C TYR A 434 -4.16 -21.04 17.70
N ALA A 435 -3.43 -21.48 16.68
CA ALA A 435 -3.96 -22.46 15.73
C ALA A 435 -4.26 -23.82 16.38
N GLN A 436 -3.47 -24.24 17.34
CA GLN A 436 -3.74 -25.49 18.09
C GLN A 436 -5.04 -25.40 18.91
N GLN A 437 -5.33 -24.25 19.52
CA GLN A 437 -6.57 -24.02 20.25
C GLN A 437 -7.79 -24.04 19.32
N GLU A 438 -7.74 -23.28 18.23
CA GLU A 438 -8.83 -23.20 17.25
C GLU A 438 -9.08 -24.54 16.54
N LEU A 439 -8.04 -25.19 16.05
CA LEU A 439 -8.15 -26.48 15.36
C LEU A 439 -8.67 -27.60 16.27
N SER A 440 -8.33 -27.58 17.55
CA SER A 440 -8.80 -28.60 18.48
C SER A 440 -10.33 -28.58 18.66
N SER A 441 -10.94 -27.41 18.54
CA SER A 441 -12.39 -27.22 18.66
C SER A 441 -13.13 -27.35 17.32
N ALA A 442 -12.60 -26.76 16.26
CA ALA A 442 -13.25 -26.69 14.96
C ALA A 442 -12.98 -27.92 14.05
N HIS A 443 -11.79 -28.55 14.19
CA HIS A 443 -11.29 -29.62 13.33
C HIS A 443 -10.68 -30.77 14.12
N PRO A 444 -11.47 -31.54 14.91
CA PRO A 444 -10.98 -32.66 15.72
C PRO A 444 -10.22 -33.71 14.93
N GLU A 445 -10.52 -33.87 13.63
CA GLU A 445 -9.83 -34.78 12.72
C GLU A 445 -8.37 -34.39 12.48
N LEU A 446 -8.01 -33.12 12.69
CA LEU A 446 -6.65 -32.60 12.57
C LEU A 446 -5.87 -32.61 13.89
N ALA A 447 -6.47 -32.99 15.01
CA ALA A 447 -5.86 -32.93 16.34
C ALA A 447 -4.53 -33.71 16.47
N LYS A 448 -4.29 -34.72 15.62
CA LYS A 448 -3.04 -35.52 15.58
C LYS A 448 -2.07 -35.09 14.49
N VAL A 449 -2.47 -34.14 13.64
CA VAL A 449 -1.60 -33.63 12.58
C VAL A 449 -0.63 -32.60 13.19
N PRO A 450 0.68 -32.70 12.91
CA PRO A 450 1.65 -31.73 13.39
C PRO A 450 1.29 -30.31 12.94
N VAL A 451 1.22 -29.36 13.88
CA VAL A 451 1.06 -27.94 13.62
C VAL A 451 2.44 -27.28 13.71
N VAL A 452 2.83 -26.60 12.64
CA VAL A 452 4.07 -25.83 12.51
C VAL A 452 3.73 -24.44 12.00
N ALA A 453 4.58 -23.44 12.20
CA ALA A 453 4.31 -22.07 11.75
C ALA A 453 5.41 -21.57 10.82
N SER A 454 5.01 -20.74 9.88
CA SER A 454 5.86 -20.04 8.93
C SER A 454 5.73 -18.54 9.15
N ALA A 455 6.88 -17.85 9.28
CA ALA A 455 6.97 -16.42 9.26
C ALA A 455 8.23 -15.97 8.52
N ALA A 456 8.20 -14.76 7.98
CA ALA A 456 9.35 -14.08 7.38
C ALA A 456 9.59 -12.76 8.11
N ALA A 457 10.85 -12.32 8.18
CA ALA A 457 11.18 -10.99 8.65
C ALA A 457 10.76 -9.97 7.58
N PHE A 458 9.86 -9.05 7.96
CA PHE A 458 9.36 -8.04 7.01
C PHE A 458 10.35 -6.90 6.78
N ARG A 459 11.22 -6.66 7.75
CA ARG A 459 12.21 -5.57 7.76
C ARG A 459 13.60 -6.18 7.87
N THR A 460 14.33 -6.21 6.75
CA THR A 460 15.67 -6.82 6.61
C THR A 460 16.63 -5.91 5.85
N GLY A 461 16.45 -4.58 5.97
CA GLY A 461 17.32 -3.58 5.37
C GLY A 461 16.97 -3.16 3.95
N PHE A 462 15.84 -3.63 3.38
CA PHE A 462 15.41 -3.21 2.03
C PHE A 462 15.11 -1.71 1.95
N GLY A 463 14.54 -1.13 3.00
CA GLY A 463 14.25 0.30 3.15
C GLY A 463 15.45 1.13 3.66
N GLY A 464 16.65 0.55 3.73
CA GLY A 464 17.86 1.21 4.19
C GLY A 464 18.39 0.72 5.56
N PRO A 465 19.43 1.37 6.10
CA PRO A 465 20.15 0.91 7.30
C PRO A 465 19.30 0.88 8.58
N ASP A 466 18.20 1.60 8.58
CA ASP A 466 17.25 1.68 9.70
C ASP A 466 16.05 0.72 9.54
N ASP A 467 15.95 -0.01 8.42
CA ASP A 467 14.82 -0.87 8.13
C ASP A 467 15.01 -2.29 8.69
N TYR A 468 15.08 -2.37 10.02
CA TYR A 468 15.17 -3.61 10.79
C TYR A 468 14.23 -3.57 11.99
N THR A 469 13.73 -4.75 12.39
CA THR A 469 13.12 -4.96 13.70
C THR A 469 14.19 -5.01 14.76
N ASP A 470 13.99 -4.33 15.90
CA ASP A 470 14.94 -4.33 17.03
C ASP A 470 14.22 -4.11 18.35
N VAL A 471 13.71 -5.18 18.93
CA VAL A 471 13.07 -5.16 20.26
C VAL A 471 14.09 -5.53 21.32
N MET A 472 14.48 -4.52 22.11
CA MET A 472 15.47 -4.67 23.17
C MET A 472 14.92 -5.43 24.38
N PRO A 473 15.77 -6.09 25.18
CA PRO A 473 15.38 -6.61 26.49
C PRO A 473 14.78 -5.49 27.36
N GLY A 474 13.72 -5.80 28.09
CA GLY A 474 13.00 -4.83 28.92
C GLY A 474 11.48 -4.89 28.72
N PRO A 475 10.75 -3.79 29.03
CA PRO A 475 9.31 -3.73 28.86
C PRO A 475 8.89 -3.92 27.39
N LEU A 476 7.91 -4.81 27.19
CA LEU A 476 7.24 -4.99 25.90
C LEU A 476 5.96 -4.15 25.88
N THR A 477 5.67 -3.58 24.73
CA THR A 477 4.44 -2.81 24.47
C THR A 477 3.75 -3.32 23.21
N LEU A 478 2.56 -2.81 22.91
CA LEU A 478 1.91 -3.11 21.62
C LEU A 478 2.79 -2.74 20.43
N ARG A 479 3.61 -1.69 20.59
CA ARG A 479 4.64 -1.35 19.61
C ARG A 479 5.62 -2.50 19.35
N SER A 480 6.04 -3.20 20.42
CA SER A 480 6.93 -4.35 20.27
C SER A 480 6.29 -5.47 19.43
N ALA A 481 5.00 -5.76 19.65
CA ALA A 481 4.27 -6.72 18.82
C ALA A 481 4.15 -6.25 17.37
N ALA A 482 3.89 -4.96 17.15
CA ALA A 482 3.80 -4.40 15.82
C ALA A 482 5.15 -4.29 15.09
N ASP A 483 6.25 -4.11 15.80
CA ASP A 483 7.61 -4.16 15.24
C ASP A 483 8.02 -5.59 14.86
N LEU A 484 7.63 -6.59 15.66
CA LEU A 484 7.85 -8.00 15.38
C LEU A 484 6.97 -8.51 14.23
N TYR A 485 5.74 -7.98 14.09
CA TYR A 485 4.82 -8.33 13.01
C TYR A 485 4.21 -7.09 12.36
N PHE A 486 4.85 -6.62 11.30
CA PHE A 486 4.61 -5.31 10.70
C PHE A 486 3.24 -5.19 10.01
N TYR A 487 2.86 -6.17 9.18
CA TYR A 487 1.62 -6.11 8.40
C TYR A 487 0.39 -6.58 9.20
N PRO A 488 -0.80 -5.98 9.00
CA PRO A 488 -2.04 -6.38 9.67
C PRO A 488 -2.70 -7.59 8.98
N ASN A 489 -1.90 -8.60 8.65
CA ASN A 489 -2.42 -9.84 8.10
C ASN A 489 -3.21 -10.62 9.15
N THR A 490 -4.22 -11.38 8.72
CA THR A 490 -4.90 -12.35 9.56
C THR A 490 -4.19 -13.71 9.55
N LEU A 491 -4.35 -14.46 10.63
CA LEU A 491 -3.78 -15.80 10.73
C LEU A 491 -4.57 -16.77 9.86
N THR A 492 -3.85 -17.56 9.09
CA THR A 492 -4.43 -18.63 8.24
C THR A 492 -3.58 -19.88 8.37
N ALA A 493 -4.22 -21.05 8.41
CA ALA A 493 -3.51 -22.33 8.40
C ALA A 493 -3.89 -23.16 7.16
N VAL A 494 -2.88 -23.76 6.56
CA VAL A 494 -3.00 -24.61 5.38
C VAL A 494 -2.57 -26.05 5.69
N LYS A 495 -3.27 -27.03 5.10
CA LYS A 495 -2.90 -28.44 5.19
C LYS A 495 -2.07 -28.82 3.97
N ILE A 496 -0.84 -29.25 4.20
CA ILE A 496 0.08 -29.68 3.14
C ILE A 496 0.75 -31.00 3.51
N ASP A 497 1.35 -31.66 2.53
CA ASP A 497 2.19 -32.83 2.76
C ASP A 497 3.69 -32.46 2.86
N GLY A 498 4.54 -33.45 3.16
CA GLY A 498 5.98 -33.23 3.30
C GLY A 498 6.66 -32.83 2.00
N ALA A 499 6.11 -33.20 0.85
CA ALA A 499 6.61 -32.75 -0.45
C ALA A 499 6.30 -31.24 -0.66
N GLY A 500 5.08 -30.80 -0.34
CA GLY A 500 4.68 -29.41 -0.35
C GLY A 500 5.48 -28.57 0.65
N LEU A 501 5.70 -29.09 1.87
CA LEU A 501 6.55 -28.41 2.87
C LEU A 501 7.99 -28.21 2.34
N LYS A 502 8.57 -29.23 1.70
CA LYS A 502 9.89 -29.10 1.08
C LYS A 502 9.88 -28.08 -0.06
N ALA A 503 8.88 -28.12 -0.93
CA ALA A 503 8.75 -27.19 -2.04
C ALA A 503 8.61 -25.72 -1.55
N TRP A 504 7.88 -25.50 -0.45
CA TRP A 504 7.80 -24.20 0.22
C TRP A 504 9.18 -23.68 0.64
N LEU A 505 9.94 -24.52 1.38
CA LEU A 505 11.28 -24.16 1.84
C LEU A 505 12.27 -23.95 0.68
N GLU A 506 12.18 -24.75 -0.40
CA GLU A 506 12.99 -24.54 -1.60
C GLU A 506 12.68 -23.18 -2.27
N LYS A 507 11.41 -22.78 -2.29
CA LYS A 507 10.99 -21.46 -2.78
C LYS A 507 11.55 -20.33 -1.89
N SER A 508 11.45 -20.46 -0.57
CA SER A 508 12.06 -19.54 0.39
C SER A 508 13.58 -19.40 0.16
N ALA A 509 14.28 -20.51 -0.09
CA ALA A 509 15.72 -20.52 -0.29
C ALA A 509 16.19 -19.83 -1.60
N GLU A 510 15.28 -19.36 -2.47
CA GLU A 510 15.62 -18.48 -3.60
C GLU A 510 16.15 -17.11 -3.13
N ARG A 511 15.99 -16.77 -1.83
CA ARG A 511 16.59 -15.61 -1.16
C ARG A 511 18.10 -15.54 -1.32
N PHE A 512 18.75 -16.69 -1.53
CA PHE A 512 20.22 -16.77 -1.59
C PHE A 512 20.72 -16.89 -3.03
N ASN A 513 21.88 -16.32 -3.30
CA ASN A 513 22.64 -16.58 -4.52
C ASN A 513 23.28 -17.98 -4.41
N ARG A 514 23.64 -18.55 -5.54
CA ARG A 514 24.45 -19.75 -5.58
C ARG A 514 25.90 -19.40 -5.30
N ILE A 515 26.51 -20.07 -4.33
CA ILE A 515 27.92 -19.92 -3.95
C ILE A 515 28.74 -21.02 -4.62
N ASP A 516 29.72 -20.64 -5.42
CA ASP A 516 30.71 -21.58 -6.00
C ASP A 516 31.92 -21.67 -5.06
N PRO A 517 32.21 -22.85 -4.49
CA PRO A 517 33.32 -23.02 -3.55
C PRO A 517 34.69 -22.78 -4.16
N ASN A 518 34.82 -22.76 -5.50
CA ASN A 518 36.08 -22.60 -6.21
C ASN A 518 36.45 -21.16 -6.57
N VAL A 519 35.49 -20.24 -6.46
CA VAL A 519 35.73 -18.80 -6.71
C VAL A 519 36.58 -18.23 -5.59
N SER A 520 37.64 -17.49 -5.94
CA SER A 520 38.59 -16.90 -4.97
C SER A 520 38.25 -15.47 -4.54
N GLY A 521 37.30 -14.82 -5.19
CA GLY A 521 36.84 -13.48 -4.87
C GLY A 521 35.67 -13.46 -3.87
N GLU A 522 35.17 -12.26 -3.55
CA GLU A 522 33.94 -12.10 -2.79
C GLU A 522 32.74 -12.60 -3.59
N GLN A 523 31.82 -13.28 -2.91
CA GLN A 523 30.57 -13.76 -3.46
C GLN A 523 29.42 -13.26 -2.58
N LEU A 524 28.45 -12.59 -3.19
CA LEU A 524 27.24 -12.10 -2.48
C LEU A 524 26.35 -13.29 -2.10
N LEU A 525 26.02 -13.39 -0.82
CA LEU A 525 25.12 -14.41 -0.29
C LEU A 525 23.67 -14.13 -0.67
N ILE A 526 23.23 -12.90 -0.47
CA ILE A 526 21.82 -12.48 -0.62
C ILE A 526 21.49 -12.16 -2.08
N ASN A 527 20.39 -12.70 -2.57
CA ASN A 527 19.77 -12.34 -3.83
C ASN A 527 18.87 -11.12 -3.62
N GLU A 528 19.36 -9.93 -3.91
CA GLU A 528 18.63 -8.67 -3.72
C GLU A 528 17.35 -8.55 -4.57
N LYS A 529 17.22 -9.36 -5.63
CA LYS A 529 16.00 -9.42 -6.46
C LYS A 529 14.86 -10.20 -5.81
N TYR A 530 15.14 -10.96 -4.76
CA TYR A 530 14.17 -11.73 -4.01
C TYR A 530 13.88 -11.02 -2.69
N ALA A 531 12.65 -10.56 -2.51
CA ALA A 531 12.26 -9.78 -1.34
C ALA A 531 12.43 -10.57 -0.05
N GLY A 532 12.99 -9.96 1.00
CA GLY A 532 13.25 -10.59 2.30
C GLY A 532 11.97 -11.15 2.95
N PHE A 533 10.83 -10.47 2.81
CA PHE A 533 9.54 -10.95 3.30
C PHE A 533 9.00 -12.21 2.59
N ASN A 534 9.68 -12.71 1.57
CA ASN A 534 9.43 -14.02 0.95
C ASN A 534 10.39 -15.11 1.47
N PHE A 535 11.31 -14.78 2.36
CA PHE A 535 12.13 -15.79 3.04
C PHE A 535 11.40 -16.35 4.25
N ASP A 536 10.40 -17.18 3.99
CA ASP A 536 9.62 -17.87 5.02
C ASP A 536 10.50 -18.88 5.79
N GLN A 537 10.46 -18.81 7.10
CA GLN A 537 11.21 -19.68 8.01
C GLN A 537 10.21 -20.47 8.87
N ILE A 538 10.27 -21.81 8.79
CA ILE A 538 9.29 -22.69 9.42
C ILE A 538 9.83 -23.21 10.76
N GLN A 539 9.06 -22.99 11.84
CA GLN A 539 9.36 -23.45 13.19
C GLN A 539 8.25 -24.39 13.72
N GLY A 540 8.40 -24.89 14.93
CA GLY A 540 7.44 -25.81 15.57
C GLY A 540 7.90 -27.27 15.54
N GLY A 541 9.23 -27.49 15.55
CA GLY A 541 9.85 -28.83 15.56
C GLY A 541 10.36 -29.30 14.20
N VAL A 542 10.22 -28.48 13.15
CA VAL A 542 10.90 -28.67 11.86
C VAL A 542 12.35 -28.25 11.98
N THR A 543 13.27 -29.04 11.40
CA THR A 543 14.69 -28.66 11.24
C THR A 543 15.17 -29.01 9.84
N TYR A 544 16.05 -28.19 9.26
CA TYR A 544 16.60 -28.37 7.91
C TYR A 544 17.93 -27.64 7.72
N THR A 545 18.65 -27.98 6.65
CA THR A 545 19.83 -27.21 6.22
C THR A 545 19.61 -26.64 4.84
N ILE A 546 20.22 -25.48 4.57
CA ILE A 546 20.18 -24.80 3.26
C ILE A 546 21.57 -24.89 2.63
N ASP A 547 21.72 -25.67 1.55
CA ASP A 547 22.96 -25.78 0.77
C ASP A 547 22.99 -24.75 -0.36
N VAL A 548 23.61 -23.61 -0.12
CA VAL A 548 23.74 -22.53 -1.08
C VAL A 548 24.70 -22.83 -2.26
N SER A 549 25.45 -23.93 -2.24
CA SER A 549 26.24 -24.36 -3.37
C SER A 549 25.39 -24.95 -4.51
N LYS A 550 24.16 -25.34 -4.19
CA LYS A 550 23.22 -25.97 -5.11
C LYS A 550 22.34 -24.96 -5.85
N PRO A 551 21.83 -25.33 -7.02
CA PRO A 551 20.84 -24.51 -7.72
C PRO A 551 19.55 -24.40 -6.91
N ALA A 552 18.76 -23.36 -7.17
CA ALA A 552 17.41 -23.19 -6.62
C ALA A 552 16.56 -24.44 -6.88
N GLY A 553 15.72 -24.81 -5.92
CA GLY A 553 14.89 -26.02 -5.96
C GLY A 553 15.60 -27.31 -5.51
N GLN A 554 16.90 -27.25 -5.11
CA GLN A 554 17.69 -28.39 -4.67
C GLN A 554 18.52 -28.09 -3.40
N ARG A 555 18.16 -27.06 -2.65
CA ARG A 555 18.95 -26.51 -1.53
C ARG A 555 18.58 -27.09 -0.18
N ILE A 556 17.35 -27.59 -0.02
CA ILE A 556 16.84 -28.07 1.26
C ILE A 556 17.28 -29.50 1.51
N GLU A 557 18.10 -29.68 2.56
CA GLU A 557 18.64 -30.95 3.01
C GLU A 557 18.26 -31.27 4.47
N LYS A 558 18.41 -32.52 4.87
CA LYS A 558 18.19 -33.00 6.24
C LYS A 558 16.86 -32.55 6.85
N LEU A 559 15.84 -32.39 6.02
CA LEU A 559 14.50 -31.95 6.45
C LEU A 559 13.93 -32.99 7.42
N SER A 560 13.68 -32.57 8.68
CA SER A 560 13.16 -33.43 9.72
C SER A 560 12.13 -32.72 10.61
N PHE A 561 11.29 -33.53 11.26
CA PHE A 561 10.34 -33.07 12.27
C PHE A 561 10.62 -33.85 13.58
N ARG A 562 10.93 -33.11 14.66
CA ARG A 562 11.30 -33.67 15.97
C ARG A 562 12.36 -34.77 15.85
N GLY A 563 13.37 -34.49 15.03
CA GLY A 563 14.51 -35.39 14.79
C GLY A 563 14.24 -36.60 13.87
N LYS A 564 13.05 -36.75 13.31
CA LYS A 564 12.70 -37.78 12.34
C LYS A 564 12.59 -37.20 10.93
N HIS A 565 13.18 -37.89 9.95
CA HIS A 565 13.09 -37.49 8.55
C HIS A 565 11.63 -37.36 8.09
N ILE A 566 11.30 -36.23 7.42
CA ILE A 566 9.97 -36.00 6.86
C ILE A 566 9.83 -36.78 5.56
N THR A 567 8.82 -37.66 5.49
CA THR A 567 8.46 -38.31 4.23
C THR A 567 7.60 -37.43 3.34
N PRO A 568 7.65 -37.59 2.00
CA PRO A 568 6.85 -36.80 1.08
C PRO A 568 5.34 -36.82 1.37
N SER A 569 4.79 -37.90 1.90
CA SER A 569 3.36 -38.07 2.20
C SER A 569 2.97 -37.70 3.64
N GLN A 570 3.93 -37.32 4.50
CA GLN A 570 3.62 -36.91 5.86
C GLN A 570 2.84 -35.61 5.88
N THR A 571 1.69 -35.57 6.53
CA THR A 571 0.81 -34.41 6.57
C THR A 571 1.20 -33.44 7.68
N PHE A 572 1.09 -32.14 7.40
CA PHE A 572 1.29 -31.02 8.32
C PHE A 572 0.13 -30.01 8.17
N VAL A 573 -0.12 -29.28 9.24
CA VAL A 573 -0.81 -27.99 9.20
C VAL A 573 0.26 -26.91 9.38
N VAL A 574 0.41 -26.05 8.38
CA VAL A 574 1.34 -24.91 8.43
C VAL A 574 0.54 -23.65 8.68
N VAL A 575 0.81 -23.00 9.80
CA VAL A 575 0.21 -21.70 10.13
C VAL A 575 1.02 -20.60 9.48
N THR A 576 0.36 -19.67 8.86
CA THR A 576 0.94 -18.55 8.12
C THR A 576 -0.05 -17.39 8.13
N ASN A 577 0.01 -16.49 7.17
CA ASN A 577 -0.93 -15.39 7.02
C ASN A 577 -1.83 -15.56 5.77
N ASN A 578 -2.92 -14.78 5.73
CA ASN A 578 -3.88 -14.79 4.63
C ASN A 578 -3.23 -14.51 3.27
N TYR A 579 -2.30 -13.55 3.19
CA TYR A 579 -1.59 -13.23 1.95
C TYR A 579 -0.82 -14.47 1.41
N ARG A 580 -0.03 -15.13 2.26
CA ARG A 580 0.75 -16.31 1.87
C ARG A 580 -0.15 -17.48 1.50
N ALA A 581 -1.15 -17.79 2.33
CA ALA A 581 -2.07 -18.89 2.11
C ALA A 581 -2.87 -18.77 0.80
N SER A 582 -3.14 -17.54 0.34
CA SER A 582 -3.90 -17.25 -0.87
C SER A 582 -3.05 -17.12 -2.15
N GLY A 583 -1.74 -17.45 -2.10
CA GLY A 583 -0.87 -17.46 -3.29
C GLY A 583 0.17 -16.35 -3.34
N GLY A 584 0.19 -15.44 -2.35
CA GLY A 584 1.16 -14.37 -2.29
C GLY A 584 2.62 -14.85 -2.31
N GLY A 585 3.45 -14.25 -3.17
CA GLY A 585 4.83 -14.67 -3.39
C GLY A 585 4.99 -15.92 -4.26
N HIS A 586 3.91 -16.45 -4.84
CA HIS A 586 3.87 -17.59 -5.76
C HIS A 586 4.54 -18.86 -5.19
N PHE A 587 4.19 -19.18 -3.95
CA PHE A 587 4.67 -20.41 -3.31
C PHE A 587 3.93 -21.64 -3.85
N PRO A 588 4.65 -22.74 -4.14
CA PRO A 588 4.03 -23.92 -4.72
C PRO A 588 2.91 -24.51 -3.85
N GLY A 589 1.75 -24.75 -4.42
CA GLY A 589 0.61 -25.35 -3.76
C GLY A 589 -0.11 -24.46 -2.75
N LEU A 590 0.16 -23.15 -2.74
CA LEU A 590 -0.56 -22.16 -1.96
C LEU A 590 -1.43 -21.32 -2.93
N ASP A 591 -2.70 -21.68 -3.03
CA ASP A 591 -3.69 -21.06 -3.93
C ASP A 591 -5.03 -20.81 -3.23
N GLY A 592 -5.05 -20.94 -1.89
CA GLY A 592 -6.24 -20.79 -1.07
C GLY A 592 -7.09 -22.07 -0.95
N ASN A 593 -6.86 -23.11 -1.75
CA ASN A 593 -7.71 -24.30 -1.77
C ASN A 593 -7.42 -25.29 -0.61
N ASN A 594 -6.27 -25.20 0.01
CA ASN A 594 -5.82 -26.06 1.10
C ASN A 594 -5.92 -25.41 2.49
N VAL A 595 -6.63 -24.29 2.59
CA VAL A 595 -6.90 -23.61 3.87
C VAL A 595 -7.80 -24.47 4.75
N VAL A 596 -7.36 -24.69 6.00
CA VAL A 596 -8.12 -25.43 7.03
C VAL A 596 -8.53 -24.54 8.21
N LEU A 597 -7.94 -23.35 8.33
CA LEU A 597 -8.31 -22.35 9.33
C LEU A 597 -8.06 -20.96 8.73
N ALA A 598 -9.09 -20.13 8.68
CA ALA A 598 -9.00 -18.69 8.40
C ALA A 598 -9.49 -17.95 9.65
N ALA A 599 -8.57 -17.46 10.46
CA ALA A 599 -8.92 -16.78 11.69
C ALA A 599 -9.44 -15.36 11.39
N PRO A 600 -10.43 -14.88 12.16
CA PRO A 600 -10.86 -13.48 12.07
C PRO A 600 -9.86 -12.52 12.73
N ASP A 601 -8.96 -13.05 13.55
CA ASP A 601 -7.97 -12.28 14.31
C ASP A 601 -6.72 -11.98 13.48
N GLY A 602 -6.21 -10.75 13.60
CA GLY A 602 -4.92 -10.37 13.05
C GLY A 602 -3.76 -11.07 13.75
N THR A 603 -2.73 -11.43 13.01
CA THR A 603 -1.53 -12.09 13.57
C THR A 603 -0.85 -11.20 14.63
N ARG A 604 -0.87 -9.88 14.45
CA ARG A 604 -0.33 -8.91 15.43
C ARG A 604 -1.10 -8.92 16.74
N GLU A 605 -2.42 -8.96 16.70
CA GLU A 605 -3.28 -9.03 17.88
C GLU A 605 -3.12 -10.37 18.60
N ILE A 606 -2.97 -11.46 17.86
CA ILE A 606 -2.65 -12.78 18.40
C ILE A 606 -1.30 -12.72 19.13
N LEU A 607 -0.28 -12.15 18.50
CA LEU A 607 1.04 -11.98 19.11
C LEU A 607 0.98 -11.11 20.37
N ALA A 608 0.25 -10.00 20.34
CA ALA A 608 0.10 -9.13 21.51
C ALA A 608 -0.57 -9.86 22.68
N ARG A 609 -1.64 -10.62 22.44
CA ARG A 609 -2.29 -11.47 23.46
C ARG A 609 -1.36 -12.55 23.99
N TRP A 610 -0.60 -13.16 23.09
CA TRP A 610 0.38 -14.18 23.48
C TRP A 610 1.46 -13.61 24.39
N LEU A 611 2.01 -12.42 24.05
CA LEU A 611 2.99 -11.71 24.90
C LEU A 611 2.40 -11.31 26.27
N GLN A 612 1.13 -10.91 26.32
CA GLN A 612 0.43 -10.65 27.59
C GLN A 612 0.28 -11.90 28.46
N ALA A 613 0.03 -13.04 27.84
CA ALA A 613 -0.03 -14.34 28.53
C ALA A 613 1.35 -14.84 29.00
N HIS A 614 2.43 -14.30 28.44
CA HIS A 614 3.82 -14.60 28.79
C HIS A 614 4.51 -13.35 29.39
N PRO A 615 4.12 -12.93 30.63
CA PRO A 615 4.51 -11.62 31.17
C PRO A 615 6.01 -11.41 31.31
N THR A 616 6.80 -12.48 31.30
CA THR A 616 8.27 -12.43 31.21
C THR A 616 8.73 -13.45 30.17
N LEU A 617 9.16 -12.95 29.01
CA LEU A 617 9.63 -13.77 27.88
C LEU A 617 11.14 -14.00 28.01
N GLY A 618 11.56 -15.26 27.99
CA GLY A 618 12.96 -15.64 28.00
C GLY A 618 13.28 -16.65 26.89
N THR A 619 14.55 -17.00 26.72
CA THR A 619 15.01 -17.93 25.67
C THR A 619 14.29 -19.28 25.70
N LYS A 620 13.93 -19.78 26.90
CA LYS A 620 13.22 -21.07 27.07
C LYS A 620 11.77 -21.06 26.58
N ASP A 621 11.19 -19.88 26.44
CA ASP A 621 9.79 -19.67 26.02
C ASP A 621 9.67 -19.55 24.49
N LEU A 622 10.83 -19.49 23.81
CA LEU A 622 10.91 -19.32 22.36
C LEU A 622 11.30 -20.63 21.66
N PRO A 623 10.76 -20.92 20.48
CA PRO A 623 11.22 -22.01 19.63
C PRO A 623 12.70 -21.84 19.30
N SER A 624 13.45 -22.96 19.31
CA SER A 624 14.84 -22.96 18.85
C SER A 624 14.93 -22.71 17.34
N ALA A 625 16.13 -22.27 16.90
CA ALA A 625 16.42 -22.13 15.48
C ALA A 625 16.12 -23.42 14.71
N SER A 626 15.44 -23.29 13.57
CA SER A 626 14.99 -24.44 12.77
C SER A 626 15.90 -24.75 11.59
N TRP A 627 16.80 -23.86 11.25
CA TRP A 627 17.67 -24.05 10.09
C TRP A 627 19.08 -23.46 10.30
N HIS A 628 19.99 -23.93 9.47
CA HIS A 628 21.34 -23.38 9.30
C HIS A 628 21.84 -23.69 7.88
N PHE A 629 22.87 -22.99 7.43
CA PHE A 629 23.52 -23.32 6.16
C PHE A 629 24.22 -24.69 6.24
N ALA A 630 24.23 -25.40 5.13
CA ALA A 630 25.06 -26.57 4.99
C ALA A 630 26.54 -26.16 5.02
N ARG A 631 27.39 -27.00 5.63
CA ARG A 631 28.82 -26.72 5.70
C ARG A 631 29.43 -26.64 4.32
N LEU A 632 30.07 -25.52 4.00
CA LEU A 632 30.68 -25.25 2.70
C LEU A 632 32.02 -24.55 2.88
N LYS A 633 33.12 -25.23 2.48
CA LYS A 633 34.43 -24.59 2.39
C LYS A 633 34.56 -23.84 1.09
N THR A 634 34.81 -22.55 1.14
CA THR A 634 34.99 -21.68 -0.03
C THR A 634 36.43 -21.18 -0.12
N ARG A 635 36.91 -20.97 -1.34
CA ARG A 635 38.22 -20.33 -1.57
C ARG A 635 38.16 -18.82 -1.34
N GLY A 636 37.05 -18.21 -1.68
CA GLY A 636 36.80 -16.80 -1.50
C GLY A 636 35.91 -16.52 -0.30
N THR A 637 35.65 -15.26 -0.04
CA THR A 637 34.84 -14.80 1.08
C THR A 637 33.37 -14.71 0.64
N VAL A 638 32.47 -15.30 1.41
CA VAL A 638 31.03 -15.11 1.23
C VAL A 638 30.63 -13.87 2.01
N VAL A 639 29.95 -12.93 1.36
CA VAL A 639 29.63 -11.62 1.95
C VAL A 639 28.16 -11.27 1.78
N PHE A 640 27.66 -10.41 2.68
CA PHE A 640 26.34 -9.82 2.62
C PHE A 640 26.37 -8.41 3.23
N THR A 641 25.33 -7.63 3.02
CA THR A 641 25.19 -6.28 3.57
C THR A 641 24.12 -6.26 4.65
N ALA A 642 24.43 -5.64 5.81
CA ALA A 642 23.49 -5.39 6.89
C ALA A 642 23.77 -4.03 7.53
N ALA A 643 22.99 -3.63 8.56
CA ALA A 643 23.25 -2.40 9.28
C ALA A 643 24.66 -2.39 9.91
N SER A 644 25.33 -1.22 9.93
CA SER A 644 26.66 -1.04 10.53
C SER A 644 26.64 -1.31 12.04
N ASP A 645 27.81 -1.70 12.58
CA ASP A 645 28.06 -1.85 14.03
C ASP A 645 27.15 -2.85 14.74
N LYS A 646 26.73 -3.92 14.04
CA LYS A 646 25.90 -5.00 14.60
C LYS A 646 26.68 -6.29 14.91
N GLN A 647 28.00 -6.27 14.87
CA GLN A 647 28.85 -7.44 15.18
C GLN A 647 28.50 -8.08 16.55
N THR A 648 28.36 -7.24 17.59
CA THR A 648 28.02 -7.71 18.93
C THR A 648 26.62 -8.30 19.04
N VAL A 649 25.69 -7.92 18.15
CA VAL A 649 24.36 -8.51 18.07
C VAL A 649 24.46 -9.92 17.48
N ALA A 650 25.20 -10.10 16.39
CA ALA A 650 25.44 -11.41 15.81
C ALA A 650 26.03 -12.38 16.82
N GLU A 651 27.04 -11.92 17.58
CA GLU A 651 27.70 -12.72 18.64
C GLU A 651 26.74 -13.11 19.78
N ALA A 652 25.89 -12.15 20.23
CA ALA A 652 24.89 -12.40 21.25
C ALA A 652 23.81 -13.40 20.80
N ASP A 653 23.47 -13.41 19.52
CA ASP A 653 22.51 -14.33 18.91
C ASP A 653 23.15 -15.67 18.51
N GLY A 654 24.44 -15.88 18.84
CA GLY A 654 25.16 -17.13 18.61
C GLY A 654 25.73 -17.31 17.19
N LEU A 655 25.70 -16.25 16.37
CA LEU A 655 26.24 -16.26 15.01
C LEU A 655 27.74 -15.89 15.02
N HIS A 656 28.56 -16.75 15.61
CA HIS A 656 30.01 -16.52 15.76
C HIS A 656 30.81 -16.65 14.46
N ASN A 657 30.18 -17.11 13.40
CA ASN A 657 30.75 -17.25 12.04
C ASN A 657 30.54 -15.99 11.16
N ILE A 658 29.97 -14.91 11.71
CA ILE A 658 29.76 -13.64 11.03
C ILE A 658 30.79 -12.62 11.51
N ARG A 659 31.36 -11.82 10.58
CA ARG A 659 32.34 -10.78 10.90
C ARG A 659 32.16 -9.59 9.99
N GLN A 660 32.07 -8.37 10.58
CA GLN A 660 32.08 -7.12 9.80
C GLN A 660 33.43 -6.93 9.13
N LEU A 661 33.43 -6.66 7.82
CA LEU A 661 34.64 -6.43 7.02
C LEU A 661 34.93 -4.96 6.78
N ARG A 662 33.93 -4.21 6.39
CA ARG A 662 34.05 -2.78 6.05
C ARG A 662 32.71 -2.06 6.23
N ASP A 663 32.79 -0.81 6.63
CA ASP A 663 31.66 0.11 6.67
C ASP A 663 31.49 0.77 5.28
N ASN A 664 30.25 0.92 4.81
CA ASN A 664 29.96 1.56 3.53
C ASN A 664 29.80 3.09 3.66
N GLY A 665 29.74 3.64 4.89
CA GLY A 665 29.60 5.06 5.16
C GLY A 665 28.17 5.61 4.99
N ASP A 666 27.19 4.73 4.75
CA ASP A 666 25.77 5.04 4.57
C ASP A 666 24.87 4.42 5.65
N GLY A 667 25.48 3.99 6.77
CA GLY A 667 24.80 3.27 7.85
C GLY A 667 24.69 1.78 7.63
N THR A 668 25.24 1.25 6.52
CA THR A 668 25.37 -0.19 6.24
C THR A 668 26.84 -0.63 6.29
N ALA A 669 27.07 -1.92 6.46
CA ALA A 669 28.38 -2.53 6.39
C ALA A 669 28.34 -3.85 5.64
N VAL A 670 29.47 -4.22 5.07
CA VAL A 670 29.68 -5.54 4.47
C VAL A 670 30.18 -6.46 5.55
N TYR A 671 29.51 -7.60 5.69
CA TYR A 671 29.88 -8.69 6.60
C TYR A 671 30.34 -9.90 5.81
N ALA A 672 31.29 -10.65 6.36
CA ALA A 672 31.61 -12.00 5.91
C ALA A 672 30.87 -13.02 6.76
N ILE A 673 30.47 -14.12 6.13
CA ILE A 673 29.98 -15.31 6.81
C ILE A 673 30.88 -16.51 6.47
N ASP A 674 31.35 -17.23 7.48
CA ASP A 674 32.07 -18.49 7.31
C ASP A 674 31.08 -19.65 7.31
N LEU A 675 30.90 -20.27 6.14
CA LEU A 675 30.00 -21.40 5.95
C LEU A 675 30.67 -22.76 6.27
N SER A 676 31.93 -22.79 6.72
CA SER A 676 32.65 -24.03 7.00
C SER A 676 32.35 -24.65 8.37
N HIS A 677 31.66 -23.93 9.24
CA HIS A 677 31.37 -24.31 10.63
C HIS A 677 29.96 -24.83 10.88
#